data_9688d996b695cffcd3ddbcde09b71d45
#
_entry.id   9688d996b695cffcd3ddbcde09b71d45
#
_cell.length_a   1.000
_cell.length_b   1.000
_cell.length_c   1.000
_cell.angle_alpha   90.00
_cell.angle_beta   90.00
_cell.angle_gamma   90.00
#
_symmetry.space_group_name_H-M   'P 1'
#
loop_
_entity.id
_entity.type
_entity.pdbx_description
1 polymer ?
#
loop_
_entity_poly.entity_id
_entity_poly.type
_entity_poly.pdbx_seq_one_letter_code
_entity_poly.pdbx_strand_id
1 'polypeptide(L)'
;MTSAEPDPGVPGVRRPAADRLSRTYRAHGVDLELPLARLRGPLVPGSPPPRGITRIAGTPAVLLLVMLLIPAGVTVVLAVRTRLWLVVGCAILAAAFVGAVLRTRRADARQMDDAVPAGTDTGADRLRRWAAPMSITVVAVIALYLLGGPYARSLYWMGFAAVLLVAAMVLAWWSRNTRGLWLLPLIVPFGISAFVAGVAFRLVFQYSGAYVGFDGFPGYRAWFVMMLGSAFLWTWLGFLIALFRASIRALTADPVRYSRITNESGFALYRRLFALQRPVLLVAGLVVGVAAARVFDVVLIGVPGSVQYRLDSATVHWWRLAADPATAGEAAAYALPLTVLVAMAAWALQSDLRDRPPGVSPVPAVAYTGPADSAGGLAGYARTAGFGLVAIAAVLPLIALLVVALQGTGGWSLSAFTDMWTDPALRKSIQATLWVAFLATVVVVAAAAPLAYRLAVAPEGRSARGTVTALVVLAVLPVQAYLGPLDTFIDDHGLSGTRIPLVLVHVAAGLPIAVLILRGAVVAPRGSPAADALRGMAAPGTIAGRLFTAAGPAVVAVAVLEFVQVWNDFVVGLLVSGAGASPWSLLLWGEARQFGENAAQLAAGSLISAVLPVALVLATWRRWIIPGLTGGVLR
;
A
#
# COMPACT_ATOMS: atom_id res chain seq x y z
N MET A 1 -31.45 -1.91 -46.71
CA MET A 1 -30.61 -2.99 -46.18
C MET A 1 -29.33 -3.03 -47.02
N THR A 2 -28.36 -2.20 -46.70
CA THR A 2 -27.09 -2.10 -47.41
C THR A 2 -26.01 -2.53 -46.44
N SER A 3 -25.39 -3.68 -46.76
CA SER A 3 -24.23 -4.21 -46.08
C SER A 3 -23.03 -3.26 -46.31
N ALA A 4 -22.58 -2.61 -45.27
CA ALA A 4 -21.34 -1.81 -45.33
C ALA A 4 -20.14 -2.78 -45.34
N GLU A 5 -19.36 -2.76 -46.40
CA GLU A 5 -18.07 -3.41 -46.52
C GLU A 5 -17.08 -2.78 -45.50
N PRO A 6 -16.19 -3.58 -44.90
CA PRO A 6 -15.18 -3.07 -43.99
C PRO A 6 -14.01 -2.44 -44.76
N ASP A 7 -13.65 -1.24 -44.34
CA ASP A 7 -12.53 -0.42 -44.83
C ASP A 7 -11.18 -1.21 -44.78
N PRO A 8 -10.45 -1.34 -45.90
CA PRO A 8 -9.23 -2.15 -45.98
C PRO A 8 -7.92 -1.41 -45.63
N GLY A 9 -7.97 -0.30 -44.91
CA GLY A 9 -6.89 0.68 -44.90
C GLY A 9 -5.98 0.82 -43.69
N VAL A 10 -5.51 -0.26 -42.99
CA VAL A 10 -4.35 -0.10 -42.08
C VAL A 10 -3.45 -1.33 -42.17
N PRO A 11 -2.29 -1.24 -42.82
CA PRO A 11 -1.33 -2.32 -42.83
C PRO A 11 -0.56 -2.42 -41.52
N GLY A 12 -0.51 -3.62 -40.92
CA GLY A 12 0.40 -3.94 -39.83
C GLY A 12 -0.22 -4.53 -38.55
N VAL A 13 -1.51 -4.76 -38.47
CA VAL A 13 -2.11 -5.39 -37.28
C VAL A 13 -2.40 -6.87 -37.56
N ARG A 14 -1.59 -7.76 -37.03
CA ARG A 14 -1.85 -9.20 -37.09
C ARG A 14 -3.09 -9.57 -36.27
N ARG A 15 -4.15 -9.95 -36.95
CA ARG A 15 -5.51 -10.25 -36.43
C ARG A 15 -5.79 -11.66 -35.85
N PRO A 16 -4.88 -12.68 -35.79
CA PRO A 16 -5.32 -14.04 -35.56
C PRO A 16 -5.78 -14.36 -34.13
N ALA A 17 -5.28 -13.65 -33.11
CA ALA A 17 -5.69 -13.93 -31.72
C ALA A 17 -7.00 -13.23 -31.33
N ALA A 18 -7.24 -12.03 -31.86
CA ALA A 18 -8.48 -11.29 -31.65
C ALA A 18 -9.67 -11.98 -32.33
N ASP A 19 -9.47 -12.53 -33.54
CA ASP A 19 -10.50 -13.24 -34.30
C ASP A 19 -10.88 -14.60 -33.69
N ARG A 20 -9.98 -15.28 -32.98
CA ARG A 20 -10.30 -16.51 -32.25
C ARG A 20 -11.13 -16.21 -30.98
N LEU A 21 -10.76 -15.18 -30.22
CA LEU A 21 -11.54 -14.75 -29.08
C LEU A 21 -12.91 -14.24 -29.49
N SER A 22 -13.02 -13.41 -30.54
CA SER A 22 -14.31 -12.91 -31.02
C SER A 22 -15.22 -14.03 -31.51
N ARG A 23 -14.69 -15.04 -32.22
CA ARG A 23 -15.46 -16.22 -32.64
C ARG A 23 -15.95 -17.06 -31.46
N THR A 24 -15.14 -17.26 -30.45
CA THR A 24 -15.53 -18.00 -29.24
C THR A 24 -16.64 -17.28 -28.48
N TYR A 25 -16.62 -15.95 -28.44
CA TYR A 25 -17.60 -15.15 -27.75
C TYR A 25 -18.88 -14.94 -28.55
N ARG A 26 -18.83 -14.85 -29.89
CA ARG A 26 -20.02 -14.88 -30.78
C ARG A 26 -20.77 -16.19 -30.67
N ALA A 27 -20.06 -17.32 -30.54
CA ALA A 27 -20.69 -18.62 -30.30
C ALA A 27 -21.48 -18.68 -28.98
N HIS A 28 -21.22 -17.73 -28.05
CA HIS A 28 -21.91 -17.63 -26.78
C HIS A 28 -22.86 -16.40 -26.69
N GLY A 29 -23.17 -15.77 -27.82
CA GLY A 29 -24.13 -14.66 -27.89
C GLY A 29 -23.59 -13.32 -27.34
N VAL A 30 -22.27 -13.18 -27.17
CA VAL A 30 -21.66 -11.95 -26.66
C VAL A 30 -20.85 -11.27 -27.76
N ASP A 31 -21.26 -10.07 -28.13
CA ASP A 31 -20.56 -9.26 -29.13
C ASP A 31 -19.39 -8.50 -28.48
N LEU A 32 -18.16 -8.96 -28.75
CA LEU A 32 -16.93 -8.43 -28.16
C LEU A 32 -16.10 -7.56 -29.13
N GLU A 33 -16.64 -7.23 -30.30
CA GLU A 33 -15.87 -6.46 -31.29
C GLU A 33 -15.51 -5.05 -30.82
N LEU A 34 -16.32 -4.44 -30.00
CA LEU A 34 -16.09 -3.08 -29.51
C LEU A 34 -14.94 -2.92 -28.48
N PRO A 35 -14.74 -3.81 -27.51
CA PRO A 35 -13.70 -3.60 -26.49
C PRO A 35 -12.29 -3.94 -26.95
N LEU A 36 -12.11 -4.99 -27.76
CA LEU A 36 -10.78 -5.53 -28.11
C LEU A 36 -10.01 -4.67 -29.11
N ALA A 37 -10.67 -4.04 -30.06
CA ALA A 37 -10.05 -3.12 -31.02
C ALA A 37 -9.54 -1.83 -30.33
N ARG A 38 -10.17 -1.45 -29.20
CA ARG A 38 -9.81 -0.27 -28.41
C ARG A 38 -8.64 -0.50 -27.46
N LEU A 39 -8.30 -1.75 -27.16
CA LEU A 39 -7.25 -2.12 -26.19
C LEU A 39 -5.81 -2.10 -26.75
N ARG A 40 -5.63 -2.01 -28.05
CA ARG A 40 -4.31 -2.14 -28.72
C ARG A 40 -3.70 -0.83 -29.23
N GLY A 41 -4.33 0.30 -29.01
CA GLY A 41 -3.75 1.59 -29.38
C GLY A 41 -2.89 2.19 -28.27
N PRO A 42 -1.97 3.13 -28.57
CA PRO A 42 -1.36 3.93 -27.51
C PRO A 42 -2.46 4.55 -26.67
N LEU A 43 -2.32 4.42 -25.37
CA LEU A 43 -3.38 4.73 -24.38
C LEU A 43 -3.76 6.20 -24.37
N VAL A 44 -2.93 7.07 -24.92
CA VAL A 44 -3.21 8.49 -25.15
C VAL A 44 -2.71 8.87 -26.55
N PRO A 45 -3.58 8.93 -27.57
CA PRO A 45 -3.19 9.51 -28.84
C PRO A 45 -3.36 11.01 -28.75
N GLY A 46 -2.31 11.71 -28.63
CA GLY A 46 -2.28 13.16 -28.76
C GLY A 46 -0.97 13.56 -29.40
N SER A 47 -0.96 14.71 -30.04
CA SER A 47 0.30 15.36 -30.40
C SER A 47 1.18 15.38 -29.15
N PRO A 48 2.48 15.03 -29.27
CA PRO A 48 3.36 15.10 -28.12
C PRO A 48 3.23 16.50 -27.51
N PRO A 49 3.03 16.62 -26.18
CA PRO A 49 2.92 17.93 -25.55
C PRO A 49 4.17 18.73 -25.88
N PRO A 50 4.07 20.05 -25.99
CA PRO A 50 5.21 20.89 -26.30
C PRO A 50 6.36 20.56 -25.34
N ARG A 51 7.48 20.15 -25.89
CA ARG A 51 8.62 19.52 -25.17
C ARG A 51 9.14 20.33 -23.97
N GLY A 52 8.91 21.64 -23.93
CA GLY A 52 9.36 22.53 -22.86
C GLY A 52 8.58 22.37 -21.54
N ILE A 53 7.25 22.41 -21.58
CA ILE A 53 6.39 22.42 -20.38
C ILE A 53 6.44 21.10 -19.62
N THR A 54 6.51 19.97 -20.34
CA THR A 54 6.58 18.64 -19.71
C THR A 54 7.91 18.35 -19.03
N ARG A 55 9.02 18.95 -19.48
CA ARG A 55 10.30 18.83 -18.80
C ARG A 55 10.29 19.59 -17.47
N ILE A 56 9.83 20.82 -17.49
CA ILE A 56 9.78 21.68 -16.29
C ILE A 56 8.79 21.13 -15.25
N ALA A 57 7.64 20.64 -15.67
CA ALA A 57 6.60 20.12 -14.77
C ALA A 57 7.02 18.90 -13.93
N GLY A 58 7.96 18.10 -14.40
CA GLY A 58 8.48 16.95 -13.64
C GLY A 58 9.66 17.26 -12.72
N THR A 59 10.28 18.43 -12.86
CA THR A 59 11.51 18.80 -12.13
C THR A 59 11.32 18.84 -10.61
N PRO A 60 10.25 19.45 -10.06
CA PRO A 60 10.05 19.47 -8.60
C PRO A 60 9.96 18.05 -8.00
N ALA A 61 9.24 17.15 -8.66
CA ALA A 61 9.12 15.78 -8.22
C ALA A 61 10.48 15.04 -8.24
N VAL A 62 11.30 15.27 -9.27
CA VAL A 62 12.64 14.68 -9.36
C VAL A 62 13.55 15.21 -8.26
N LEU A 63 13.54 16.51 -7.99
CA LEU A 63 14.32 17.12 -6.91
C LEU A 63 13.95 16.54 -5.55
N LEU A 64 12.65 16.41 -5.25
CA LEU A 64 12.17 15.82 -4.00
C LEU A 64 12.58 14.33 -3.88
N LEU A 65 12.57 13.57 -4.97
CA LEU A 65 13.04 12.18 -4.96
C LEU A 65 14.55 12.07 -4.73
N VAL A 66 15.32 13.01 -5.24
CA VAL A 66 16.79 13.08 -5.00
C VAL A 66 17.08 13.29 -3.52
N MET A 67 16.22 14.01 -2.77
CA MET A 67 16.36 14.19 -1.33
C MET A 67 16.32 12.87 -0.54
N LEU A 68 15.69 11.80 -1.07
CA LEU A 68 15.76 10.47 -0.47
C LEU A 68 17.00 9.69 -0.90
N LEU A 69 17.42 9.89 -2.15
CA LEU A 69 18.53 9.12 -2.73
C LEU A 69 19.88 9.52 -2.13
N ILE A 70 20.08 10.80 -1.79
CA ILE A 70 21.32 11.26 -1.18
C ILE A 70 21.55 10.61 0.20
N PRO A 71 20.62 10.70 1.18
CA PRO A 71 20.78 10.01 2.45
C PRO A 71 20.89 8.50 2.32
N ALA A 72 20.14 7.90 1.41
CA ALA A 72 20.25 6.46 1.12
C ALA A 72 21.66 6.10 0.60
N GLY A 73 22.26 6.96 -0.23
CA GLY A 73 23.65 6.81 -0.67
C GLY A 73 24.65 6.93 0.49
N VAL A 74 24.44 7.88 1.39
CA VAL A 74 25.25 8.01 2.62
C VAL A 74 25.15 6.77 3.50
N THR A 75 23.94 6.20 3.66
CA THR A 75 23.74 4.92 4.36
C THR A 75 24.60 3.81 3.75
N VAL A 76 24.66 3.71 2.44
CA VAL A 76 25.50 2.71 1.75
C VAL A 76 26.98 2.97 2.03
N VAL A 77 27.45 4.21 1.99
CA VAL A 77 28.85 4.56 2.28
C VAL A 77 29.24 4.23 3.72
N LEU A 78 28.38 4.53 4.69
CA LEU A 78 28.59 4.17 6.10
C LEU A 78 28.63 2.65 6.28
N ALA A 79 27.71 1.92 5.65
CA ALA A 79 27.67 0.47 5.68
C ALA A 79 28.94 -0.16 5.07
N VAL A 80 29.46 0.39 3.97
CA VAL A 80 30.73 -0.07 3.34
C VAL A 80 31.89 0.08 4.32
N ARG A 81 31.96 1.18 5.04
CA ARG A 81 33.03 1.42 6.04
C ARG A 81 32.95 0.47 7.23
N THR A 82 31.75 0.05 7.60
CA THR A 82 31.51 -0.75 8.81
C THR A 82 31.51 -2.25 8.54
N ARG A 83 30.78 -2.70 7.48
CA ARG A 83 30.55 -4.10 7.16
C ARG A 83 30.60 -4.37 5.65
N LEU A 84 31.78 -4.17 5.04
CA LEU A 84 31.99 -4.31 3.59
C LEU A 84 31.46 -5.63 3.04
N TRP A 85 31.70 -6.76 3.72
CA TRP A 85 31.26 -8.08 3.28
C TRP A 85 29.74 -8.18 3.12
N LEU A 86 28.97 -7.51 4.00
CA LEU A 86 27.50 -7.50 3.94
C LEU A 86 27.01 -6.69 2.74
N VAL A 87 27.64 -5.53 2.49
CA VAL A 87 27.31 -4.69 1.34
C VAL A 87 27.61 -5.42 0.04
N VAL A 88 28.75 -6.09 -0.05
CA VAL A 88 29.14 -6.89 -1.23
C VAL A 88 28.14 -8.04 -1.42
N GLY A 89 27.78 -8.75 -0.37
CA GLY A 89 26.76 -9.81 -0.43
C GLY A 89 25.40 -9.30 -0.94
N CYS A 90 24.93 -8.18 -0.40
CA CYS A 90 23.70 -7.51 -0.85
C CYS A 90 23.79 -7.07 -2.32
N ALA A 91 24.92 -6.51 -2.74
CA ALA A 91 25.14 -6.07 -4.11
C ALA A 91 25.15 -7.27 -5.10
N ILE A 92 25.80 -8.37 -4.74
CA ILE A 92 25.80 -9.60 -5.53
C ILE A 92 24.40 -10.16 -5.69
N LEU A 93 23.62 -10.25 -4.61
CA LEU A 93 22.24 -10.72 -4.64
C LEU A 93 21.36 -9.84 -5.52
N ALA A 94 21.47 -8.52 -5.35
CA ALA A 94 20.74 -7.55 -6.18
C ALA A 94 21.11 -7.66 -7.65
N ALA A 95 22.40 -7.73 -7.99
CA ALA A 95 22.90 -7.87 -9.36
C ALA A 95 22.46 -9.20 -10.00
N ALA A 96 22.55 -10.30 -9.26
CA ALA A 96 22.10 -11.61 -9.71
C ALA A 96 20.60 -11.62 -9.99
N PHE A 97 19.79 -11.01 -9.11
CA PHE A 97 18.35 -10.88 -9.27
C PHE A 97 17.98 -10.04 -10.50
N VAL A 98 18.59 -8.85 -10.63
CA VAL A 98 18.40 -7.99 -11.80
C VAL A 98 18.77 -8.71 -13.08
N GLY A 99 19.91 -9.41 -13.10
CA GLY A 99 20.36 -10.21 -14.23
C GLY A 99 19.38 -11.33 -14.60
N ALA A 100 18.85 -12.03 -13.60
CA ALA A 100 17.84 -13.07 -13.79
C ALA A 100 16.54 -12.49 -14.37
N VAL A 101 16.01 -11.40 -13.81
CA VAL A 101 14.80 -10.72 -14.32
C VAL A 101 15.00 -10.18 -15.74
N LEU A 102 16.16 -9.64 -16.06
CA LEU A 102 16.45 -9.15 -17.42
C LEU A 102 16.55 -10.31 -18.43
N ARG A 103 17.09 -11.47 -18.04
CA ARG A 103 17.13 -12.67 -18.89
C ARG A 103 15.73 -13.20 -19.18
N THR A 104 14.86 -13.31 -18.17
CA THR A 104 13.47 -13.74 -18.36
C THR A 104 12.74 -12.82 -19.33
N ARG A 105 12.93 -11.49 -19.19
CA ARG A 105 12.31 -10.50 -20.08
C ARG A 105 12.79 -10.58 -21.51
N ARG A 106 14.09 -10.81 -21.73
CA ARG A 106 14.65 -11.00 -23.09
C ARG A 106 14.10 -12.26 -23.74
N ALA A 107 13.92 -13.33 -22.97
CA ALA A 107 13.31 -14.56 -23.46
C ALA A 107 11.84 -14.35 -23.87
N ASP A 108 11.06 -13.64 -23.04
CA ASP A 108 9.66 -13.31 -23.35
C ASP A 108 9.54 -12.42 -24.61
N ALA A 109 10.44 -11.45 -24.79
CA ALA A 109 10.47 -10.59 -25.97
C ALA A 109 10.77 -11.36 -27.26
N ARG A 110 11.73 -12.28 -27.22
CA ARG A 110 12.06 -13.14 -28.37
C ARG A 110 10.92 -14.05 -28.78
N GLN A 111 10.20 -14.65 -27.81
CA GLN A 111 9.02 -15.47 -28.11
C GLN A 111 7.87 -14.69 -28.73
N MET A 112 7.76 -13.39 -28.44
CA MET A 112 6.78 -12.51 -29.10
C MET A 112 7.14 -12.22 -30.56
N ASP A 113 8.43 -12.14 -30.87
CA ASP A 113 8.91 -11.90 -32.24
C ASP A 113 8.85 -13.17 -33.11
N ASP A 114 9.04 -14.36 -32.53
CA ASP A 114 9.13 -15.66 -33.27
C ASP A 114 7.75 -16.24 -33.67
N ALA A 115 6.65 -15.46 -33.57
CA ALA A 115 5.30 -15.80 -34.07
C ALA A 115 4.79 -17.23 -33.72
N VAL A 116 5.22 -17.79 -32.60
CA VAL A 116 4.69 -19.08 -32.11
C VAL A 116 3.22 -18.89 -31.70
N PRO A 117 2.30 -19.74 -32.16
CA PRO A 117 0.88 -19.59 -31.84
C PRO A 117 0.67 -19.58 -30.35
N ALA A 118 -0.03 -18.55 -29.85
CA ALA A 118 -0.24 -18.23 -28.43
C ALA A 118 -1.02 -19.30 -27.60
N GLY A 119 -1.04 -20.54 -28.09
CA GLY A 119 -1.76 -21.68 -27.50
C GLY A 119 -0.90 -22.68 -26.72
N THR A 120 0.41 -22.54 -26.74
CA THR A 120 1.32 -23.55 -26.15
C THR A 120 2.04 -23.12 -24.88
N ASP A 121 1.89 -21.86 -24.43
CA ASP A 121 2.56 -21.39 -23.21
C ASP A 121 1.85 -21.98 -21.98
N THR A 122 2.34 -23.12 -21.53
CA THR A 122 1.82 -23.79 -20.34
C THR A 122 2.23 -23.01 -19.09
N GLY A 123 1.40 -23.07 -18.03
CA GLY A 123 1.77 -22.47 -16.74
C GLY A 123 3.11 -22.94 -16.20
N ALA A 124 3.56 -24.15 -16.62
CA ALA A 124 4.86 -24.72 -16.31
C ALA A 124 6.03 -23.97 -16.95
N ASP A 125 5.88 -23.52 -18.21
CA ASP A 125 6.94 -22.78 -18.91
C ASP A 125 7.15 -21.40 -18.29
N ARG A 126 6.04 -20.78 -17.86
CA ARG A 126 6.11 -19.50 -17.12
C ARG A 126 6.78 -19.68 -15.76
N LEU A 127 6.46 -20.76 -15.04
CA LEU A 127 7.10 -21.07 -13.76
C LEU A 127 8.61 -21.32 -13.93
N ARG A 128 9.00 -22.07 -14.97
CA ARG A 128 10.42 -22.31 -15.27
C ARG A 128 11.19 -21.03 -15.60
N ARG A 129 10.57 -20.11 -16.33
CA ARG A 129 11.19 -18.80 -16.64
C ARG A 129 11.43 -17.94 -15.40
N TRP A 130 10.50 -17.96 -14.45
CA TRP A 130 10.63 -17.24 -13.19
C TRP A 130 11.39 -18.00 -12.11
N ALA A 131 11.83 -19.24 -12.39
CA ALA A 131 12.53 -20.06 -11.40
C ALA A 131 13.81 -19.38 -10.88
N ALA A 132 14.62 -18.78 -11.75
CA ALA A 132 15.87 -18.13 -11.35
C ALA A 132 15.65 -16.89 -10.46
N PRO A 133 14.79 -15.90 -10.80
CA PRO A 133 14.46 -14.83 -9.86
C PRO A 133 13.88 -15.32 -8.54
N MET A 134 13.00 -16.33 -8.57
CA MET A 134 12.42 -16.92 -7.37
C MET A 134 13.47 -17.58 -6.48
N SER A 135 14.39 -18.37 -7.08
CA SER A 135 15.47 -19.01 -6.34
C SER A 135 16.36 -18.00 -5.63
N ILE A 136 16.74 -16.91 -6.33
CA ILE A 136 17.54 -15.84 -5.73
C ILE A 136 16.79 -15.17 -4.58
N THR A 137 15.47 -14.94 -4.73
CA THR A 137 14.65 -14.41 -3.63
C THR A 137 14.61 -15.36 -2.44
N VAL A 138 14.46 -16.66 -2.67
CA VAL A 138 14.50 -17.67 -1.60
C VAL A 138 15.86 -17.68 -0.90
N VAL A 139 16.96 -17.62 -1.64
CA VAL A 139 18.32 -17.51 -1.06
C VAL A 139 18.45 -16.25 -0.21
N ALA A 140 17.93 -15.10 -0.70
CA ALA A 140 17.95 -13.86 0.08
C ALA A 140 17.11 -13.95 1.36
N VAL A 141 15.96 -14.61 1.32
CA VAL A 141 15.11 -14.86 2.51
C VAL A 141 15.84 -15.76 3.50
N ILE A 142 16.45 -16.85 3.05
CA ILE A 142 17.23 -17.75 3.90
C ILE A 142 18.43 -17.02 4.50
N ALA A 143 19.18 -16.27 3.71
CA ALA A 143 20.30 -15.48 4.19
C ALA A 143 19.87 -14.46 5.26
N LEU A 144 18.75 -13.76 5.03
CA LEU A 144 18.20 -12.82 5.99
C LEU A 144 17.73 -13.51 7.29
N TYR A 145 17.13 -14.70 7.16
CA TYR A 145 16.73 -15.50 8.31
C TYR A 145 17.94 -15.92 9.18
N LEU A 146 19.04 -16.30 8.52
CA LEU A 146 20.28 -16.72 9.18
C LEU A 146 21.07 -15.56 9.82
N LEU A 147 20.83 -14.32 9.38
CA LEU A 147 21.48 -13.12 9.97
C LEU A 147 20.97 -12.79 11.38
N GLY A 148 19.87 -13.36 11.84
CA GLY A 148 19.49 -13.28 13.25
C GLY A 148 18.02 -13.00 13.53
N GLY A 149 17.68 -13.03 14.82
CA GLY A 149 16.32 -13.03 15.35
C GLY A 149 15.42 -11.87 14.88
N PRO A 150 15.84 -10.58 14.89
CA PRO A 150 14.98 -9.49 14.44
C PRO A 150 14.60 -9.58 12.96
N TYR A 151 15.52 -10.01 12.08
CA TYR A 151 15.22 -10.25 10.67
C TYR A 151 14.24 -11.42 10.49
N ALA A 152 14.47 -12.54 11.19
CA ALA A 152 13.55 -13.68 11.15
C ALA A 152 12.14 -13.28 11.59
N ARG A 153 12.02 -12.45 12.63
CA ARG A 153 10.71 -11.94 13.06
C ARG A 153 10.05 -11.02 12.01
N SER A 154 10.81 -10.18 11.32
CA SER A 154 10.28 -9.41 10.19
C SER A 154 9.82 -10.29 9.03
N LEU A 155 10.52 -11.38 8.74
CA LEU A 155 10.07 -12.37 7.76
C LEU A 155 8.78 -13.09 8.19
N TYR A 156 8.61 -13.39 9.49
CA TYR A 156 7.34 -13.92 10.00
C TYR A 156 6.19 -12.92 9.81
N TRP A 157 6.42 -11.60 9.99
CA TRP A 157 5.45 -10.56 9.70
C TRP A 157 5.06 -10.54 8.22
N MET A 158 6.03 -10.64 7.33
CA MET A 158 5.77 -10.70 5.88
C MET A 158 4.99 -11.98 5.51
N GLY A 159 5.32 -13.13 6.11
CA GLY A 159 4.56 -14.37 5.96
C GLY A 159 3.13 -14.25 6.47
N PHE A 160 2.94 -13.63 7.64
CA PHE A 160 1.63 -13.34 8.21
C PHE A 160 0.79 -12.44 7.28
N ALA A 161 1.40 -11.39 6.73
CA ALA A 161 0.75 -10.52 5.75
C ALA A 161 0.31 -11.28 4.48
N ALA A 162 1.11 -12.23 3.99
CA ALA A 162 0.73 -13.07 2.85
C ALA A 162 -0.49 -13.95 3.17
N VAL A 163 -0.54 -14.56 4.37
CA VAL A 163 -1.70 -15.31 4.84
C VAL A 163 -2.92 -14.41 4.97
N LEU A 164 -2.74 -13.21 5.53
CA LEU A 164 -3.80 -12.22 5.68
C LEU A 164 -4.42 -11.79 4.33
N LEU A 165 -3.59 -11.61 3.31
CA LEU A 165 -4.05 -11.29 1.94
C LEU A 165 -4.96 -12.38 1.37
N VAL A 166 -4.56 -13.65 1.53
CA VAL A 166 -5.36 -14.80 1.06
C VAL A 166 -6.66 -14.88 1.85
N ALA A 167 -6.60 -14.76 3.18
CA ALA A 167 -7.77 -14.79 4.05
C ALA A 167 -8.75 -13.64 3.70
N ALA A 168 -8.24 -12.43 3.49
CA ALA A 168 -9.05 -11.28 3.12
C ALA A 168 -9.74 -11.48 1.76
N MET A 169 -9.08 -12.10 0.78
CA MET A 169 -9.67 -12.42 -0.52
C MET A 169 -10.81 -13.44 -0.37
N VAL A 170 -10.63 -14.49 0.43
CA VAL A 170 -11.68 -15.49 0.73
C VAL A 170 -12.87 -14.83 1.42
N LEU A 171 -12.62 -14.01 2.44
CA LEU A 171 -13.64 -13.27 3.16
C LEU A 171 -14.37 -12.24 2.26
N ALA A 172 -13.66 -11.62 1.32
CA ALA A 172 -14.24 -10.72 0.34
C ALA A 172 -15.22 -11.46 -0.59
N TRP A 173 -14.89 -12.67 -1.02
CA TRP A 173 -15.81 -13.53 -1.79
C TRP A 173 -17.03 -13.90 -0.97
N TRP A 174 -16.88 -14.31 0.27
CA TRP A 174 -18.00 -14.67 1.14
C TRP A 174 -18.92 -13.48 1.46
N SER A 175 -18.32 -12.27 1.60
CA SER A 175 -19.07 -11.04 1.91
C SER A 175 -19.63 -10.32 0.68
N ARG A 176 -19.43 -10.84 -0.55
CA ARG A 176 -19.80 -10.14 -1.79
C ARG A 176 -21.26 -9.65 -1.82
N ASN A 177 -22.17 -10.43 -1.23
CA ASN A 177 -23.61 -10.15 -1.19
C ASN A 177 -24.07 -9.45 0.11
N THR A 178 -23.20 -9.28 1.12
CA THR A 178 -23.58 -8.58 2.36
C THR A 178 -23.78 -7.10 2.13
N ARG A 179 -24.63 -6.46 2.95
CA ARG A 179 -24.86 -5.01 2.89
C ARG A 179 -23.58 -4.26 3.24
N GLY A 180 -23.26 -3.17 2.51
CA GLY A 180 -22.02 -2.41 2.66
C GLY A 180 -21.85 -1.76 4.05
N LEU A 181 -22.94 -1.52 4.77
CA LEU A 181 -22.93 -0.96 6.12
C LEU A 181 -22.17 -1.83 7.13
N TRP A 182 -22.25 -3.16 7.02
CA TRP A 182 -21.52 -4.09 7.89
C TRP A 182 -20.00 -4.08 7.70
N LEU A 183 -19.53 -3.45 6.61
CA LEU A 183 -18.09 -3.28 6.39
C LEU A 183 -17.54 -1.99 7.02
N LEU A 184 -18.37 -1.02 7.38
CA LEU A 184 -17.91 0.24 7.95
C LEU A 184 -17.09 0.04 9.24
N PRO A 185 -17.52 -0.77 10.22
CA PRO A 185 -16.70 -1.03 11.41
C PRO A 185 -15.35 -1.66 11.10
N LEU A 186 -15.28 -2.48 10.04
CA LEU A 186 -14.03 -3.13 9.60
C LEU A 186 -13.08 -2.16 8.90
N ILE A 187 -13.57 -1.06 8.32
CA ILE A 187 -12.76 -0.06 7.63
C ILE A 187 -12.20 0.97 8.61
N VAL A 188 -12.89 1.23 9.71
CA VAL A 188 -12.47 2.20 10.74
C VAL A 188 -11.01 2.01 11.17
N PRO A 189 -10.54 0.78 11.48
CA PRO A 189 -9.15 0.56 11.92
C PRO A 189 -8.08 1.02 10.93
N PHE A 190 -8.38 1.03 9.64
CA PHE A 190 -7.46 1.51 8.62
C PHE A 190 -7.14 3.02 8.72
N GLY A 191 -8.07 3.81 9.26
CA GLY A 191 -7.85 5.23 9.54
C GLY A 191 -7.07 5.49 10.83
N ILE A 192 -6.85 4.48 11.65
CA ILE A 192 -6.22 4.59 12.98
C ILE A 192 -4.73 4.30 12.88
N SER A 193 -3.92 5.08 13.60
CA SER A 193 -2.46 4.88 13.60
C SER A 193 -2.07 3.53 14.21
N ALA A 194 -0.95 2.98 13.73
CA ALA A 194 -0.37 1.77 14.32
C ALA A 194 0.04 1.99 15.79
N PHE A 195 0.39 3.23 16.15
CA PHE A 195 0.61 3.65 17.53
C PHE A 195 -0.64 3.41 18.39
N VAL A 196 -1.78 3.99 18.00
CA VAL A 196 -3.06 3.83 18.71
C VAL A 196 -3.52 2.37 18.75
N ALA A 197 -3.31 1.62 17.66
CA ALA A 197 -3.54 0.17 17.65
C ALA A 197 -2.69 -0.54 18.72
N GLY A 198 -1.41 -0.18 18.84
CA GLY A 198 -0.53 -0.69 19.90
C GLY A 198 -1.04 -0.42 21.30
N VAL A 199 -1.50 0.80 21.58
CA VAL A 199 -2.10 1.18 22.86
C VAL A 199 -3.38 0.38 23.13
N ALA A 200 -4.31 0.36 22.18
CA ALA A 200 -5.59 -0.32 22.32
C ALA A 200 -5.45 -1.83 22.61
N PHE A 201 -4.60 -2.49 21.83
CA PHE A 201 -4.37 -3.91 22.02
C PHE A 201 -3.57 -4.23 23.28
N ARG A 202 -2.62 -3.37 23.66
CA ARG A 202 -1.93 -3.50 24.94
C ARG A 202 -2.91 -3.43 26.11
N LEU A 203 -3.85 -2.46 26.10
CA LEU A 203 -4.89 -2.38 27.12
C LEU A 203 -5.75 -3.63 27.16
N VAL A 204 -6.30 -4.07 26.02
CA VAL A 204 -7.14 -5.27 25.94
C VAL A 204 -6.41 -6.50 26.46
N PHE A 205 -5.16 -6.72 26.03
CA PHE A 205 -4.40 -7.90 26.40
C PHE A 205 -3.82 -7.84 27.80
N GLN A 206 -3.50 -6.66 28.32
CA GLN A 206 -3.02 -6.50 29.68
C GLN A 206 -4.14 -6.79 30.70
N TYR A 207 -5.34 -6.27 30.48
CA TYR A 207 -6.49 -6.56 31.34
C TYR A 207 -6.93 -8.02 31.23
N SER A 208 -6.99 -8.60 30.05
CA SER A 208 -7.38 -10.00 29.87
C SER A 208 -6.30 -10.98 30.31
N GLY A 209 -5.02 -10.65 30.21
CA GLY A 209 -3.90 -11.46 30.67
C GLY A 209 -3.95 -11.78 32.14
N ALA A 210 -4.34 -10.80 32.96
CA ALA A 210 -4.54 -10.98 34.40
C ALA A 210 -5.62 -12.04 34.74
N TYR A 211 -6.67 -12.15 33.91
CA TYR A 211 -7.73 -13.15 34.11
C TYR A 211 -7.35 -14.54 33.60
N VAL A 212 -6.47 -14.62 32.58
CA VAL A 212 -6.13 -15.90 31.93
C VAL A 212 -4.89 -16.54 32.54
N GLY A 213 -4.16 -15.84 33.42
CA GLY A 213 -2.99 -16.37 34.11
C GLY A 213 -1.77 -16.58 33.19
N PHE A 214 -1.65 -15.83 32.10
CA PHE A 214 -0.50 -15.87 31.20
C PHE A 214 0.73 -15.09 31.74
N ASP A 215 0.83 -14.91 33.05
CA ASP A 215 1.88 -14.12 33.68
C ASP A 215 3.24 -14.85 33.71
N GLY A 216 3.25 -16.15 33.40
CA GLY A 216 4.45 -17.00 33.40
C GLY A 216 5.08 -17.21 32.02
N PHE A 217 6.41 -17.31 32.01
CA PHE A 217 7.16 -17.74 30.83
C PHE A 217 7.00 -19.27 30.63
N PRO A 218 6.69 -19.80 29.44
CA PRO A 218 6.76 -19.23 28.09
C PRO A 218 5.45 -18.61 27.55
N GLY A 219 4.33 -18.72 28.27
CA GLY A 219 3.01 -18.24 27.84
C GLY A 219 2.99 -16.75 27.52
N TYR A 220 3.73 -15.95 28.27
CA TYR A 220 3.88 -14.51 28.11
C TYR A 220 4.35 -14.12 26.69
N ARG A 221 5.34 -14.86 26.11
CA ARG A 221 5.80 -14.58 24.75
C ARG A 221 4.71 -14.83 23.71
N ALA A 222 4.00 -15.95 23.82
CA ALA A 222 2.90 -16.30 22.92
C ALA A 222 1.78 -15.25 23.02
N TRP A 223 1.48 -14.77 24.22
CA TRP A 223 0.48 -13.73 24.49
C TRP A 223 0.78 -12.44 23.73
N PHE A 224 2.01 -11.93 23.80
CA PHE A 224 2.41 -10.75 23.05
C PHE A 224 2.46 -10.97 21.54
N VAL A 225 2.84 -12.14 21.05
CA VAL A 225 2.78 -12.45 19.61
C VAL A 225 1.33 -12.43 19.13
N MET A 226 0.39 -12.98 19.90
CA MET A 226 -1.05 -12.92 19.60
C MET A 226 -1.56 -11.48 19.60
N MET A 227 -1.19 -10.68 20.60
CA MET A 227 -1.53 -9.27 20.67
C MET A 227 -1.07 -8.50 19.44
N LEU A 228 0.20 -8.60 19.10
CA LEU A 228 0.79 -7.92 17.96
C LEU A 228 0.15 -8.38 16.64
N GLY A 229 -0.06 -9.68 16.46
CA GLY A 229 -0.74 -10.25 15.30
C GLY A 229 -2.18 -9.76 15.17
N SER A 230 -2.91 -9.69 16.29
CA SER A 230 -4.28 -9.17 16.33
C SER A 230 -4.34 -7.68 15.98
N ALA A 231 -3.42 -6.86 16.47
CA ALA A 231 -3.32 -5.45 16.14
C ALA A 231 -3.06 -5.23 14.64
N PHE A 232 -2.12 -5.98 14.05
CA PHE A 232 -1.82 -5.91 12.63
C PHE A 232 -3.02 -6.38 11.78
N LEU A 233 -3.62 -7.51 12.13
CA LEU A 233 -4.82 -8.03 11.47
C LEU A 233 -5.95 -7.00 11.52
N TRP A 234 -6.20 -6.41 12.68
CA TRP A 234 -7.24 -5.41 12.90
C TRP A 234 -7.07 -4.19 11.99
N THR A 235 -5.85 -3.68 11.85
CA THR A 235 -5.55 -2.52 11.00
C THR A 235 -5.79 -2.80 9.52
N TRP A 236 -5.42 -4.01 9.03
CA TRP A 236 -5.36 -4.26 7.58
C TRP A 236 -6.52 -5.08 7.03
N LEU A 237 -7.14 -5.96 7.83
CA LEU A 237 -8.14 -6.93 7.34
C LEU A 237 -9.33 -6.25 6.65
N GLY A 238 -9.91 -5.24 7.28
CA GLY A 238 -11.08 -4.54 6.77
C GLY A 238 -10.83 -3.82 5.46
N PHE A 239 -9.70 -3.13 5.36
CA PHE A 239 -9.23 -2.48 4.13
C PHE A 239 -9.08 -3.49 2.98
N LEU A 240 -8.42 -4.61 3.25
CA LEU A 240 -8.18 -5.66 2.26
C LEU A 240 -9.48 -6.32 1.80
N ILE A 241 -10.39 -6.66 2.72
CA ILE A 241 -11.71 -7.20 2.38
C ILE A 241 -12.45 -6.22 1.48
N ALA A 242 -12.47 -4.94 1.81
CA ALA A 242 -13.19 -3.94 1.02
C ALA A 242 -12.57 -3.74 -0.36
N LEU A 243 -11.23 -3.74 -0.48
CA LEU A 243 -10.50 -3.64 -1.74
C LEU A 243 -10.78 -4.85 -2.65
N PHE A 244 -10.61 -6.08 -2.14
CA PHE A 244 -10.89 -7.29 -2.91
C PHE A 244 -12.36 -7.42 -3.28
N ARG A 245 -13.28 -7.05 -2.39
CA ARG A 245 -14.71 -7.04 -2.68
C ARG A 245 -15.06 -6.07 -3.80
N ALA A 246 -14.47 -4.88 -3.84
CA ALA A 246 -14.67 -3.93 -4.92
C ALA A 246 -14.18 -4.51 -6.26
N SER A 247 -13.02 -5.14 -6.26
CA SER A 247 -12.47 -5.82 -7.43
C SER A 247 -13.32 -7.02 -7.88
N ILE A 248 -13.79 -7.85 -6.94
CA ILE A 248 -14.70 -8.98 -7.24
C ILE A 248 -15.98 -8.47 -7.89
N ARG A 249 -16.58 -7.40 -7.36
CA ARG A 249 -17.78 -6.81 -7.95
C ARG A 249 -17.55 -6.30 -9.37
N ALA A 250 -16.41 -5.66 -9.63
CA ALA A 250 -16.06 -5.24 -10.99
C ALA A 250 -15.87 -6.43 -11.95
N LEU A 251 -15.29 -7.53 -11.48
CA LEU A 251 -15.14 -8.75 -12.27
C LEU A 251 -16.46 -9.49 -12.52
N THR A 252 -17.37 -9.49 -11.53
CA THR A 252 -18.67 -10.16 -11.60
C THR A 252 -19.73 -9.30 -12.26
N ALA A 253 -19.45 -8.05 -12.61
CA ALA A 253 -20.33 -7.23 -13.43
C ALA A 253 -20.47 -7.74 -14.88
N ASP A 254 -19.49 -8.52 -15.36
CA ASP A 254 -19.54 -9.21 -16.65
C ASP A 254 -20.22 -10.59 -16.48
N PRO A 255 -21.39 -10.85 -17.12
CA PRO A 255 -22.13 -12.11 -16.98
C PRO A 255 -21.31 -13.35 -17.37
N VAL A 256 -20.44 -13.22 -18.38
CA VAL A 256 -19.61 -14.33 -18.86
C VAL A 256 -18.53 -14.67 -17.84
N ARG A 257 -17.92 -13.67 -17.23
CA ARG A 257 -16.93 -13.89 -16.15
C ARG A 257 -17.61 -14.42 -14.89
N TYR A 258 -18.79 -13.91 -14.57
CA TYR A 258 -19.58 -14.39 -13.44
C TYR A 258 -19.90 -15.88 -13.58
N SER A 259 -20.47 -16.31 -14.71
CA SER A 259 -20.79 -17.72 -14.96
C SER A 259 -19.54 -18.62 -14.89
N ARG A 260 -18.41 -18.18 -15.45
CA ARG A 260 -17.14 -18.93 -15.38
C ARG A 260 -16.60 -19.08 -13.97
N ILE A 261 -16.85 -18.11 -13.10
CA ILE A 261 -16.43 -18.17 -11.70
C ILE A 261 -17.36 -19.06 -10.90
N THR A 262 -18.67 -18.93 -11.09
CA THR A 262 -19.69 -19.64 -10.31
C THR A 262 -19.88 -21.10 -10.71
N ASN A 263 -19.51 -21.47 -11.94
CA ASN A 263 -19.54 -22.87 -12.39
C ASN A 263 -18.43 -23.73 -11.77
N GLU A 264 -17.45 -23.12 -11.13
CA GLU A 264 -16.43 -23.84 -10.39
C GLU A 264 -16.77 -23.88 -8.88
N SER A 265 -16.40 -24.95 -8.21
CA SER A 265 -16.64 -25.13 -6.77
C SER A 265 -15.36 -25.52 -6.03
N GLY A 266 -15.38 -25.41 -4.72
CA GLY A 266 -14.27 -25.81 -3.86
C GLY A 266 -12.94 -25.08 -4.19
N PHE A 267 -11.85 -25.80 -4.22
CA PHE A 267 -10.51 -25.26 -4.46
C PHE A 267 -10.34 -24.63 -5.86
N ALA A 268 -11.01 -25.18 -6.88
CA ALA A 268 -10.94 -24.66 -8.25
C ALA A 268 -11.46 -23.21 -8.32
N LEU A 269 -12.55 -22.90 -7.63
CA LEU A 269 -13.10 -21.55 -7.50
C LEU A 269 -12.06 -20.57 -6.96
N TYR A 270 -11.42 -20.91 -5.83
CA TYR A 270 -10.42 -20.03 -5.22
C TYR A 270 -9.16 -19.86 -6.07
N ARG A 271 -8.70 -20.94 -6.71
CA ARG A 271 -7.59 -20.85 -7.67
C ARG A 271 -7.90 -19.89 -8.82
N ARG A 272 -9.14 -19.92 -9.33
CA ARG A 272 -9.57 -19.01 -10.38
C ARG A 272 -9.73 -17.57 -9.91
N LEU A 273 -10.32 -17.38 -8.74
CA LEU A 273 -10.40 -16.06 -8.10
C LEU A 273 -9.00 -15.47 -7.89
N PHE A 274 -8.07 -16.27 -7.40
CA PHE A 274 -6.67 -15.87 -7.21
C PHE A 274 -6.04 -15.43 -8.53
N ALA A 275 -6.24 -16.20 -9.60
CA ALA A 275 -5.71 -15.86 -10.92
C ALA A 275 -6.29 -14.54 -11.47
N LEU A 276 -7.60 -14.32 -11.31
CA LEU A 276 -8.29 -13.11 -11.76
C LEU A 276 -7.97 -11.89 -10.90
N GLN A 277 -7.79 -12.10 -9.59
CA GLN A 277 -7.44 -11.05 -8.62
C GLN A 277 -5.94 -10.76 -8.53
N ARG A 278 -5.11 -11.50 -9.27
CA ARG A 278 -3.65 -11.39 -9.20
C ARG A 278 -3.14 -9.94 -9.28
N PRO A 279 -3.63 -9.03 -10.16
CA PRO A 279 -3.17 -7.64 -10.18
C PRO A 279 -3.43 -6.91 -8.87
N VAL A 280 -4.62 -7.08 -8.29
CA VAL A 280 -4.99 -6.45 -7.02
C VAL A 280 -4.20 -7.06 -5.87
N LEU A 281 -4.02 -8.39 -5.87
CA LEU A 281 -3.18 -9.11 -4.91
C LEU A 281 -1.73 -8.63 -4.92
N LEU A 282 -1.17 -8.36 -6.10
CA LEU A 282 0.20 -7.87 -6.22
C LEU A 282 0.35 -6.47 -5.65
N VAL A 283 -0.59 -5.56 -5.95
CA VAL A 283 -0.57 -4.19 -5.41
C VAL A 283 -0.83 -4.19 -3.90
N ALA A 284 -1.86 -4.90 -3.44
CA ALA A 284 -2.17 -5.04 -2.02
C ALA A 284 -1.03 -5.73 -1.27
N GLY A 285 -0.44 -6.77 -1.87
CA GLY A 285 0.71 -7.50 -1.35
C GLY A 285 1.95 -6.63 -1.20
N LEU A 286 2.19 -5.73 -2.17
CA LEU A 286 3.27 -4.75 -2.05
C LEU A 286 3.03 -3.81 -0.87
N VAL A 287 1.85 -3.21 -0.78
CA VAL A 287 1.53 -2.24 0.28
C VAL A 287 1.59 -2.90 1.66
N VAL A 288 0.88 -4.01 1.86
CA VAL A 288 0.81 -4.69 3.17
C VAL A 288 2.11 -5.44 3.49
N GLY A 289 2.79 -6.00 2.48
CA GLY A 289 4.09 -6.65 2.65
C GLY A 289 5.19 -5.67 3.10
N VAL A 290 5.21 -4.46 2.54
CA VAL A 290 6.11 -3.39 3.00
C VAL A 290 5.75 -2.94 4.41
N ALA A 291 4.46 -2.77 4.72
CA ALA A 291 4.02 -2.44 6.08
C ALA A 291 4.43 -3.52 7.08
N ALA A 292 4.31 -4.81 6.72
CA ALA A 292 4.74 -5.93 7.54
C ALA A 292 6.27 -5.98 7.74
N ALA A 293 7.04 -5.71 6.69
CA ALA A 293 8.51 -5.63 6.79
C ALA A 293 8.97 -4.48 7.71
N ARG A 294 8.16 -3.43 7.84
CA ARG A 294 8.45 -2.18 8.57
C ARG A 294 7.67 -2.07 9.89
N VAL A 295 7.13 -3.17 10.43
CA VAL A 295 6.42 -3.14 11.71
C VAL A 295 7.31 -2.53 12.78
N PHE A 296 6.90 -1.40 13.33
CA PHE A 296 7.64 -0.62 14.32
C PHE A 296 6.75 -0.21 15.51
N ASP A 297 5.78 0.66 15.28
CA ASP A 297 4.98 1.34 16.31
C ASP A 297 4.28 0.33 17.23
N VAL A 298 3.63 -0.68 16.66
CA VAL A 298 2.89 -1.69 17.42
C VAL A 298 3.81 -2.47 18.37
N VAL A 299 5.05 -2.76 17.94
CA VAL A 299 6.04 -3.46 18.77
C VAL A 299 6.58 -2.53 19.85
N LEU A 300 6.94 -1.29 19.47
CA LEU A 300 7.54 -0.33 20.41
C LEU A 300 6.57 0.07 21.53
N ILE A 301 5.29 0.23 21.20
CA ILE A 301 4.25 0.69 22.11
C ILE A 301 3.56 -0.47 22.84
N GLY A 302 3.25 -1.53 22.10
CA GLY A 302 2.48 -2.66 22.63
C GLY A 302 3.27 -3.56 23.56
N VAL A 303 4.60 -3.66 23.39
CA VAL A 303 5.44 -4.59 24.17
C VAL A 303 6.22 -3.83 25.23
N PRO A 304 6.15 -4.24 26.51
CA PRO A 304 6.97 -3.66 27.56
C PRO A 304 8.46 -3.76 27.28
N GLY A 305 9.22 -2.71 27.63
CA GLY A 305 10.65 -2.61 27.34
C GLY A 305 11.49 -3.81 27.83
N SER A 306 11.13 -4.40 28.96
CA SER A 306 11.82 -5.56 29.55
C SER A 306 11.83 -6.81 28.69
N VAL A 307 10.81 -7.00 27.83
CA VAL A 307 10.69 -8.18 26.94
C VAL A 307 10.76 -7.83 25.45
N GLN A 308 10.83 -6.56 25.13
CA GLN A 308 10.76 -6.05 23.75
C GLN A 308 11.90 -6.61 22.89
N TYR A 309 13.12 -6.80 23.45
CA TYR A 309 14.28 -7.35 22.74
C TYR A 309 14.05 -8.79 22.21
N ARG A 310 13.10 -9.53 22.78
CA ARG A 310 12.71 -10.87 22.31
C ARG A 310 11.67 -10.86 21.20
N LEU A 311 11.01 -9.72 20.98
CA LEU A 311 9.89 -9.56 20.04
C LEU A 311 10.13 -8.42 19.04
N ASP A 312 11.25 -7.71 19.13
CA ASP A 312 11.59 -6.61 18.23
C ASP A 312 11.64 -7.07 16.76
N SER A 313 11.16 -6.19 15.89
CA SER A 313 11.33 -6.31 14.45
C SER A 313 12.70 -5.81 14.03
N ALA A 314 13.07 -6.05 12.77
CA ALA A 314 14.30 -5.48 12.21
C ALA A 314 14.29 -3.93 12.29
N THR A 315 13.13 -3.29 12.15
CA THR A 315 13.00 -1.82 12.24
C THR A 315 13.21 -1.31 13.66
N VAL A 316 12.68 -1.99 14.67
CA VAL A 316 12.90 -1.62 16.09
C VAL A 316 14.36 -1.82 16.50
N HIS A 317 14.97 -2.91 16.07
CA HIS A 317 16.38 -3.17 16.33
C HIS A 317 17.29 -2.14 15.66
N TRP A 318 17.00 -1.81 14.39
CA TRP A 318 17.68 -0.75 13.67
C TRP A 318 17.59 0.61 14.41
N TRP A 319 16.41 0.96 14.89
CA TRP A 319 16.20 2.21 15.62
C TRP A 319 17.08 2.29 16.87
N ARG A 320 17.22 1.21 17.61
CA ARG A 320 18.11 1.19 18.78
C ARG A 320 19.59 1.41 18.42
N LEU A 321 20.01 0.83 17.28
CA LEU A 321 21.36 1.06 16.76
C LEU A 321 21.54 2.49 16.25
N ALA A 322 20.51 3.07 15.63
CA ALA A 322 20.56 4.42 15.09
C ALA A 322 20.47 5.51 16.17
N ALA A 323 19.91 5.20 17.32
CA ALA A 323 19.77 6.14 18.44
C ALA A 323 21.12 6.45 19.14
N ASP A 324 22.15 5.63 18.91
CA ASP A 324 23.49 5.85 19.45
C ASP A 324 24.44 6.23 18.29
N PRO A 325 25.02 7.44 18.31
CA PRO A 325 25.97 7.88 17.28
C PRO A 325 27.17 6.93 17.11
N ALA A 326 27.62 6.25 18.18
CA ALA A 326 28.71 5.29 18.12
C ALA A 326 28.39 4.07 17.25
N THR A 327 27.12 3.68 17.13
CA THR A 327 26.64 2.53 16.35
C THR A 327 25.95 2.91 15.03
N ALA A 328 26.00 4.19 14.63
CA ALA A 328 25.35 4.67 13.40
C ALA A 328 25.82 3.90 12.14
N GLY A 329 27.11 3.54 12.04
CA GLY A 329 27.62 2.71 10.96
C GLY A 329 27.08 1.28 10.97
N GLU A 330 26.86 0.69 12.14
CA GLU A 330 26.21 -0.62 12.28
C GLU A 330 24.74 -0.55 11.91
N ALA A 331 24.03 0.51 12.30
CA ALA A 331 22.65 0.76 11.90
C ALA A 331 22.53 0.86 10.38
N ALA A 332 23.45 1.59 9.73
CA ALA A 332 23.49 1.70 8.27
C ALA A 332 23.70 0.34 7.60
N ALA A 333 24.65 -0.47 8.07
CA ALA A 333 24.88 -1.81 7.55
C ALA A 333 23.68 -2.74 7.78
N TYR A 334 23.05 -2.62 8.95
CA TYR A 334 21.89 -3.41 9.33
C TYR A 334 20.64 -3.08 8.47
N ALA A 335 20.50 -1.86 7.96
CA ALA A 335 19.38 -1.47 7.11
C ALA A 335 19.37 -2.15 5.73
N LEU A 336 20.53 -2.52 5.17
CA LEU A 336 20.68 -2.91 3.77
C LEU A 336 20.03 -4.25 3.40
N PRO A 337 20.18 -5.37 4.14
CA PRO A 337 19.63 -6.66 3.72
C PRO A 337 18.11 -6.64 3.54
N LEU A 338 17.40 -6.05 4.49
CA LEU A 338 15.94 -5.91 4.39
C LEU A 338 15.54 -4.98 3.25
N THR A 339 16.27 -3.87 3.05
CA THR A 339 16.06 -2.93 1.95
C THR A 339 16.19 -3.61 0.59
N VAL A 340 17.25 -4.41 0.40
CA VAL A 340 17.48 -5.15 -0.85
C VAL A 340 16.38 -6.18 -1.08
N LEU A 341 15.99 -6.95 -0.07
CA LEU A 341 14.91 -7.93 -0.19
C LEU A 341 13.59 -7.28 -0.59
N VAL A 342 13.21 -6.19 0.07
CA VAL A 342 11.96 -5.47 -0.23
C VAL A 342 12.00 -4.85 -1.62
N ALA A 343 13.13 -4.27 -2.04
CA ALA A 343 13.31 -3.73 -3.38
C ALA A 343 13.25 -4.82 -4.47
N MET A 344 13.84 -6.00 -4.23
CA MET A 344 13.75 -7.14 -5.14
C MET A 344 12.30 -7.62 -5.28
N ALA A 345 11.58 -7.77 -4.17
CA ALA A 345 10.15 -8.15 -4.17
C ALA A 345 9.30 -7.14 -4.94
N ALA A 346 9.50 -5.85 -4.70
CA ALA A 346 8.80 -4.78 -5.41
C ALA A 346 9.08 -4.79 -6.92
N TRP A 347 10.33 -4.99 -7.29
CA TRP A 347 10.71 -5.10 -8.71
C TRP A 347 10.06 -6.31 -9.38
N ALA A 348 10.06 -7.47 -8.72
CA ALA A 348 9.40 -8.67 -9.25
C ALA A 348 7.90 -8.45 -9.46
N LEU A 349 7.22 -7.90 -8.45
CA LEU A 349 5.79 -7.61 -8.50
C LEU A 349 5.44 -6.61 -9.61
N GLN A 350 6.25 -5.55 -9.75
CA GLN A 350 6.04 -4.56 -10.81
C GLN A 350 6.21 -5.15 -12.21
N SER A 351 7.17 -6.06 -12.40
CA SER A 351 7.41 -6.63 -13.73
C SER A 351 6.19 -7.35 -14.28
N ASP A 352 5.46 -8.05 -13.42
CA ASP A 352 4.23 -8.76 -13.79
C ASP A 352 3.05 -7.81 -14.08
N LEU A 353 2.95 -6.69 -13.35
CA LEU A 353 1.91 -5.68 -13.59
C LEU A 353 2.12 -4.89 -14.87
N ARG A 354 3.37 -4.69 -15.28
CA ARG A 354 3.74 -3.88 -16.45
C ARG A 354 3.50 -4.60 -17.76
N ASP A 355 3.77 -5.90 -17.81
CA ASP A 355 3.73 -6.70 -19.05
C ASP A 355 2.29 -7.15 -19.38
N ARG A 356 1.31 -6.77 -18.54
CA ARG A 356 -0.10 -6.99 -18.84
C ARG A 356 -0.65 -5.87 -19.71
N PRO A 357 -1.40 -6.23 -20.77
CA PRO A 357 -2.21 -5.24 -21.46
C PRO A 357 -3.14 -4.58 -20.45
N PRO A 358 -3.35 -3.26 -20.53
CA PRO A 358 -4.28 -2.56 -19.65
C PRO A 358 -5.61 -3.29 -19.69
N GLY A 359 -6.09 -3.66 -18.50
CA GLY A 359 -7.31 -4.44 -18.36
C GLY A 359 -8.48 -3.81 -19.10
N VAL A 360 -9.41 -4.62 -19.51
CA VAL A 360 -10.65 -4.22 -20.17
C VAL A 360 -11.22 -3.01 -19.44
N SER A 361 -11.50 -1.93 -20.19
CA SER A 361 -12.24 -0.78 -19.66
C SER A 361 -13.39 -1.26 -18.79
N PRO A 362 -13.65 -0.66 -17.63
CA PRO A 362 -14.87 -0.96 -16.94
C PRO A 362 -15.99 -0.68 -17.94
N VAL A 363 -16.68 -1.70 -18.35
CA VAL A 363 -18.05 -1.55 -18.82
C VAL A 363 -18.69 -0.67 -17.74
N PRO A 364 -19.32 0.47 -18.08
CA PRO A 364 -20.02 1.26 -17.09
C PRO A 364 -20.79 0.26 -16.27
N ALA A 365 -20.62 0.29 -14.96
CA ALA A 365 -21.23 -0.68 -14.08
C ALA A 365 -22.76 -0.48 -14.16
N VAL A 366 -23.34 -0.99 -15.22
CA VAL A 366 -24.73 -1.41 -15.17
C VAL A 366 -24.70 -2.40 -14.03
N ALA A 367 -25.29 -1.99 -12.91
CA ALA A 367 -25.39 -2.86 -11.76
C ALA A 367 -26.09 -4.12 -12.24
N TYR A 368 -25.30 -5.11 -12.65
CA TYR A 368 -25.83 -6.43 -12.91
C TYR A 368 -26.28 -6.91 -11.52
N THR A 369 -27.57 -6.71 -11.30
CA THR A 369 -28.31 -7.47 -10.31
C THR A 369 -28.42 -8.88 -10.88
N GLY A 370 -27.32 -9.64 -10.86
CA GLY A 370 -27.37 -11.08 -11.03
C GLY A 370 -28.45 -11.61 -10.10
N PRO A 371 -29.07 -12.75 -10.40
CA PRO A 371 -30.05 -13.33 -9.52
C PRO A 371 -29.43 -13.28 -8.14
N ALA A 372 -30.07 -12.54 -7.23
CA ALA A 372 -29.67 -12.54 -5.84
C ALA A 372 -29.53 -14.00 -5.51
N ASP A 373 -28.28 -14.48 -5.29
CA ASP A 373 -28.10 -15.79 -4.69
C ASP A 373 -29.01 -15.74 -3.49
N SER A 374 -30.21 -16.29 -3.65
CA SER A 374 -31.20 -16.43 -2.60
C SER A 374 -30.65 -17.47 -1.64
N ALA A 375 -29.57 -17.12 -0.98
CA ALA A 375 -29.11 -17.80 0.20
C ALA A 375 -30.09 -17.46 1.34
N GLY A 376 -31.36 -17.66 1.09
CA GLY A 376 -32.43 -17.77 2.07
C GLY A 376 -32.35 -19.13 2.73
N GLY A 377 -31.23 -19.46 3.34
CA GLY A 377 -31.01 -20.69 4.08
C GLY A 377 -30.10 -20.42 5.26
N LEU A 378 -29.99 -21.38 6.16
CA LEU A 378 -29.17 -21.34 7.36
C LEU A 378 -27.75 -20.83 7.07
N ALA A 379 -27.16 -21.17 5.91
CA ALA A 379 -25.86 -20.71 5.45
C ALA A 379 -25.79 -19.19 5.18
N GLY A 380 -26.88 -18.56 4.75
CA GLY A 380 -26.95 -17.10 4.57
C GLY A 380 -26.97 -16.36 5.91
N TYR A 381 -27.75 -16.85 6.85
CA TYR A 381 -27.80 -16.31 8.22
C TYR A 381 -26.48 -16.51 8.94
N ALA A 382 -25.85 -17.71 8.87
CA ALA A 382 -24.55 -17.98 9.47
C ALA A 382 -23.45 -17.05 8.92
N ARG A 383 -23.44 -16.78 7.61
CA ARG A 383 -22.51 -15.80 7.01
C ARG A 383 -22.73 -14.40 7.52
N THR A 384 -23.97 -13.94 7.59
CA THR A 384 -24.29 -12.60 8.08
C THR A 384 -23.95 -12.46 9.56
N ALA A 385 -24.25 -13.45 10.38
CA ALA A 385 -23.89 -13.50 11.79
C ALA A 385 -22.38 -13.52 11.99
N GLY A 386 -21.63 -14.32 11.21
CA GLY A 386 -20.17 -14.34 11.23
C GLY A 386 -19.55 -12.98 10.91
N PHE A 387 -20.06 -12.28 9.88
CA PHE A 387 -19.62 -10.90 9.61
C PHE A 387 -20.02 -9.90 10.68
N GLY A 388 -21.19 -10.08 11.30
CA GLY A 388 -21.61 -9.29 12.48
C GLY A 388 -20.63 -9.45 13.65
N LEU A 389 -20.22 -10.67 13.96
CA LEU A 389 -19.22 -10.96 15.00
C LEU A 389 -17.86 -10.31 14.69
N VAL A 390 -17.39 -10.42 13.44
CA VAL A 390 -16.14 -9.77 13.03
C VAL A 390 -16.25 -8.24 13.10
N ALA A 391 -17.39 -7.67 12.74
CA ALA A 391 -17.65 -6.23 12.87
C ALA A 391 -17.66 -5.77 14.35
N ILE A 392 -18.25 -6.56 15.25
CA ILE A 392 -18.22 -6.31 16.70
C ILE A 392 -16.77 -6.39 17.22
N ALA A 393 -16.03 -7.45 16.83
CA ALA A 393 -14.63 -7.61 17.21
C ALA A 393 -13.75 -6.45 16.71
N ALA A 394 -14.08 -5.85 15.57
CA ALA A 394 -13.36 -4.69 15.05
C ALA A 394 -13.57 -3.41 15.89
N VAL A 395 -14.69 -3.31 16.59
CA VAL A 395 -14.99 -2.14 17.45
C VAL A 395 -14.49 -2.35 18.87
N LEU A 396 -14.28 -3.58 19.30
CA LEU A 396 -13.89 -3.92 20.68
C LEU A 396 -12.65 -3.15 21.21
N PRO A 397 -11.54 -3.01 20.46
CA PRO A 397 -10.39 -2.25 20.93
C PRO A 397 -10.70 -0.77 21.16
N LEU A 398 -11.59 -0.18 20.35
CA LEU A 398 -12.04 1.21 20.52
C LEU A 398 -12.96 1.36 21.75
N ILE A 399 -13.82 0.36 22.00
CA ILE A 399 -14.64 0.33 23.22
C ILE A 399 -13.72 0.22 24.43
N ALA A 400 -12.68 -0.61 24.39
CA ALA A 400 -11.71 -0.72 25.48
C ALA A 400 -11.01 0.63 25.76
N LEU A 401 -10.54 1.32 24.71
CA LEU A 401 -9.99 2.67 24.84
C LEU A 401 -11.01 3.64 25.48
N LEU A 402 -12.27 3.60 25.04
CA LEU A 402 -13.31 4.48 25.57
C LEU A 402 -13.60 4.18 27.04
N VAL A 403 -13.70 2.91 27.41
CA VAL A 403 -13.91 2.49 28.80
C VAL A 403 -12.78 2.99 29.69
N VAL A 404 -11.53 2.79 29.27
CA VAL A 404 -10.36 3.26 30.04
C VAL A 404 -10.31 4.78 30.11
N ALA A 405 -10.59 5.48 29.01
CA ALA A 405 -10.62 6.95 28.98
C ALA A 405 -11.70 7.57 29.89
N LEU A 406 -12.77 6.82 30.16
CA LEU A 406 -13.86 7.25 31.02
C LEU A 406 -13.67 6.83 32.50
N GLN A 407 -12.63 6.05 32.81
CA GLN A 407 -12.31 5.67 34.21
C GLN A 407 -11.63 6.83 34.93
N GLY A 408 -12.32 7.43 35.87
CA GLY A 408 -11.79 8.43 36.80
C GLY A 408 -11.60 7.87 38.23
N THR A 409 -10.96 8.64 39.09
CA THR A 409 -10.64 8.26 40.48
C THR A 409 -11.88 7.97 41.33
N GLY A 410 -13.05 8.47 40.94
CA GLY A 410 -14.32 8.30 41.66
C GLY A 410 -15.43 7.62 40.86
N GLY A 411 -15.11 6.99 39.72
CA GLY A 411 -16.09 6.37 38.82
C GLY A 411 -16.00 6.91 37.40
N TRP A 412 -17.10 6.89 36.65
CA TRP A 412 -17.12 7.37 35.27
C TRP A 412 -16.95 8.88 35.17
N SER A 413 -15.96 9.36 34.43
CA SER A 413 -15.61 10.76 34.27
C SER A 413 -15.14 11.08 32.85
N LEU A 414 -15.39 12.32 32.42
CA LEU A 414 -14.82 12.88 31.19
C LEU A 414 -13.52 13.65 31.46
N SER A 415 -12.97 13.61 32.67
CA SER A 415 -11.80 14.38 33.08
C SER A 415 -10.61 14.14 32.16
N ALA A 416 -10.31 12.89 31.79
CA ALA A 416 -9.19 12.58 30.89
C ALA A 416 -9.32 13.27 29.51
N PHE A 417 -10.53 13.37 28.96
CA PHE A 417 -10.77 14.09 27.71
C PHE A 417 -10.62 15.61 27.89
N THR A 418 -11.13 16.16 28.99
CA THR A 418 -11.03 17.60 29.28
C THR A 418 -9.57 17.99 29.54
N ASP A 419 -8.84 17.20 30.31
CA ASP A 419 -7.44 17.43 30.63
C ASP A 419 -6.58 17.42 29.36
N MET A 420 -6.75 16.38 28.52
CA MET A 420 -6.05 16.30 27.23
C MET A 420 -6.42 17.45 26.29
N TRP A 421 -7.69 17.88 26.25
CA TRP A 421 -8.12 18.97 25.36
C TRP A 421 -7.67 20.34 25.84
N THR A 422 -7.55 20.54 27.15
CA THR A 422 -7.10 21.80 27.76
C THR A 422 -5.59 21.92 27.80
N ASP A 423 -4.83 20.83 27.64
CA ASP A 423 -3.39 20.84 27.63
C ASP A 423 -2.84 21.68 26.43
N PRO A 424 -2.09 22.77 26.71
CA PRO A 424 -1.51 23.59 25.66
C PRO A 424 -0.50 22.85 24.77
N ALA A 425 0.23 21.88 25.33
CA ALA A 425 1.23 21.10 24.60
C ALA A 425 0.52 20.21 23.57
N LEU A 426 -0.58 19.55 23.95
CA LEU A 426 -1.38 18.75 23.04
C LEU A 426 -1.95 19.59 21.89
N ARG A 427 -2.55 20.72 22.19
CA ARG A 427 -3.11 21.61 21.16
C ARG A 427 -2.05 22.07 20.16
N LYS A 428 -0.87 22.46 20.65
CA LYS A 428 0.28 22.80 19.78
C LYS A 428 0.71 21.63 18.90
N SER A 429 0.81 20.43 19.47
CA SER A 429 1.16 19.21 18.73
C SER A 429 0.13 18.82 17.67
N ILE A 430 -1.17 18.91 18.00
CA ILE A 430 -2.25 18.70 17.02
C ILE A 430 -2.16 19.71 15.88
N GLN A 431 -1.98 21.00 16.19
CA GLN A 431 -1.82 22.04 15.19
C GLN A 431 -0.56 21.81 14.32
N ALA A 432 0.57 21.42 14.94
CA ALA A 432 1.79 21.10 14.21
C ALA A 432 1.58 19.95 13.24
N THR A 433 0.97 18.85 13.71
CA THR A 433 0.67 17.68 12.87
C THR A 433 -0.30 18.03 11.76
N LEU A 434 -1.35 18.83 12.04
CA LEU A 434 -2.32 19.27 11.04
C LEU A 434 -1.65 20.07 9.92
N TRP A 435 -0.77 21.02 10.27
CA TRP A 435 -0.02 21.80 9.30
C TRP A 435 0.93 20.96 8.47
N VAL A 436 1.68 20.05 9.10
CA VAL A 436 2.61 19.15 8.40
C VAL A 436 1.83 18.24 7.45
N ALA A 437 0.74 17.61 7.93
CA ALA A 437 -0.08 16.71 7.12
C ALA A 437 -0.74 17.44 5.94
N PHE A 438 -1.30 18.62 6.18
CA PHE A 438 -1.91 19.42 5.14
C PHE A 438 -0.90 19.87 4.08
N LEU A 439 0.21 20.46 4.50
CA LEU A 439 1.23 20.99 3.60
C LEU A 439 1.92 19.87 2.81
N ALA A 440 2.28 18.77 3.46
CA ALA A 440 2.83 17.60 2.78
C ALA A 440 1.87 17.07 1.73
N THR A 441 0.58 16.93 2.05
CA THR A 441 -0.45 16.47 1.12
C THR A 441 -0.57 17.39 -0.11
N VAL A 442 -0.63 18.70 0.11
CA VAL A 442 -0.72 19.68 -0.99
C VAL A 442 0.49 19.59 -1.90
N VAL A 443 1.69 19.55 -1.32
CA VAL A 443 2.94 19.47 -2.09
C VAL A 443 3.07 18.14 -2.84
N VAL A 444 2.71 17.02 -2.21
CA VAL A 444 2.71 15.69 -2.87
C VAL A 444 1.78 15.69 -4.08
N VAL A 445 0.54 16.14 -3.92
CA VAL A 445 -0.42 16.17 -5.02
C VAL A 445 0.05 17.11 -6.14
N ALA A 446 0.52 18.30 -5.78
CA ALA A 446 1.02 19.29 -6.73
C ALA A 446 2.25 18.80 -7.52
N ALA A 447 3.17 18.09 -6.88
CA ALA A 447 4.36 17.54 -7.53
C ALA A 447 4.07 16.24 -8.30
N ALA A 448 3.19 15.37 -7.76
CA ALA A 448 2.87 14.08 -8.38
C ALA A 448 2.05 14.23 -9.66
N ALA A 449 1.09 15.15 -9.71
CA ALA A 449 0.17 15.29 -10.83
C ALA A 449 0.87 15.56 -12.17
N PRO A 450 1.81 16.52 -12.29
CA PRO A 450 2.53 16.78 -13.54
C PRO A 450 3.42 15.60 -13.97
N LEU A 451 4.07 14.93 -13.02
CA LEU A 451 4.92 13.77 -13.31
C LEU A 451 4.08 12.56 -13.76
N ALA A 452 2.98 12.29 -13.09
CA ALA A 452 2.04 11.23 -13.47
C ALA A 452 1.49 11.46 -14.88
N TYR A 453 1.10 12.69 -15.19
CA TYR A 453 0.68 13.09 -16.52
C TYR A 453 1.76 12.86 -17.58
N ARG A 454 2.99 13.31 -17.33
CA ARG A 454 4.12 13.10 -18.23
C ARG A 454 4.37 11.61 -18.53
N LEU A 455 4.30 10.77 -17.49
CA LEU A 455 4.47 9.33 -17.62
C LEU A 455 3.30 8.63 -18.33
N ALA A 456 2.10 9.20 -18.27
CA ALA A 456 0.92 8.70 -18.96
C ALA A 456 0.93 9.03 -20.45
N VAL A 457 1.43 10.20 -20.84
CA VAL A 457 1.50 10.67 -22.25
C VAL A 457 2.53 9.90 -23.06
N ALA A 458 3.66 9.48 -22.45
CA ALA A 458 4.73 8.74 -23.12
C ALA A 458 5.07 7.41 -22.40
N PRO A 459 4.12 6.46 -22.31
CA PRO A 459 4.28 5.27 -21.49
C PRO A 459 5.33 4.29 -22.01
N GLU A 460 5.64 4.30 -23.32
CA GLU A 460 6.50 3.31 -23.98
C GLU A 460 7.97 3.72 -24.06
N GLY A 461 8.32 4.96 -23.72
CA GLY A 461 9.69 5.44 -23.73
C GLY A 461 10.59 4.71 -22.72
N ARG A 462 11.87 4.45 -23.09
CA ARG A 462 12.86 3.86 -22.18
C ARG A 462 12.99 4.67 -20.88
N SER A 463 12.97 6.00 -20.98
CA SER A 463 13.02 6.92 -19.84
C SER A 463 11.78 6.77 -18.93
N ALA A 464 10.57 6.74 -19.49
CA ALA A 464 9.35 6.55 -18.72
C ALA A 464 9.34 5.20 -17.97
N ARG A 465 9.80 4.16 -18.64
CA ARG A 465 9.94 2.83 -18.04
C ARG A 465 10.94 2.81 -16.87
N GLY A 466 12.10 3.43 -17.05
CA GLY A 466 13.10 3.57 -16.00
C GLY A 466 12.57 4.36 -14.81
N THR A 467 11.89 5.48 -15.06
CA THR A 467 11.28 6.31 -14.01
C THR A 467 10.23 5.54 -13.21
N VAL A 468 9.34 4.79 -13.88
CA VAL A 468 8.33 3.98 -13.18
C VAL A 468 9.00 2.90 -12.32
N THR A 469 10.05 2.26 -12.83
CA THR A 469 10.80 1.27 -12.04
C THR A 469 11.45 1.92 -10.81
N ALA A 470 12.08 3.06 -10.98
CA ALA A 470 12.66 3.82 -9.86
C ALA A 470 11.59 4.23 -8.83
N LEU A 471 10.43 4.72 -9.28
CA LEU A 471 9.32 5.08 -8.40
C LEU A 471 8.80 3.88 -7.59
N VAL A 472 8.71 2.69 -8.20
CA VAL A 472 8.28 1.50 -7.44
C VAL A 472 9.31 1.08 -6.41
N VAL A 473 10.60 1.15 -6.71
CA VAL A 473 11.67 0.87 -5.73
C VAL A 473 11.64 1.90 -4.61
N LEU A 474 11.49 3.19 -4.94
CA LEU A 474 11.42 4.27 -3.94
C LEU A 474 10.16 4.18 -3.07
N ALA A 475 9.02 3.76 -3.63
CA ALA A 475 7.78 3.59 -2.89
C ALA A 475 7.88 2.54 -1.76
N VAL A 476 8.79 1.60 -1.91
CA VAL A 476 9.02 0.54 -0.92
C VAL A 476 10.30 0.73 -0.12
N LEU A 477 11.05 1.79 -0.39
CA LEU A 477 12.30 2.07 0.32
C LEU A 477 12.01 2.21 1.83
N PRO A 478 12.56 1.34 2.67
CA PRO A 478 12.29 1.43 4.09
C PRO A 478 12.96 2.65 4.70
N VAL A 479 12.33 3.23 5.70
CA VAL A 479 12.79 4.44 6.38
C VAL A 479 14.23 4.32 6.92
N GLN A 480 14.62 3.11 7.30
CA GLN A 480 15.96 2.77 7.75
C GLN A 480 17.05 3.10 6.72
N ALA A 481 16.70 3.11 5.45
CA ALA A 481 17.66 3.35 4.38
C ALA A 481 18.08 4.82 4.25
N TYR A 482 17.34 5.76 4.84
CA TYR A 482 17.62 7.18 4.65
C TYR A 482 17.46 8.06 5.90
N LEU A 483 16.70 7.65 6.92
CA LEU A 483 16.40 8.52 8.07
C LEU A 483 17.63 8.77 8.96
N GLY A 484 18.50 7.79 9.18
CA GLY A 484 19.68 8.01 10.04
C GLY A 484 20.59 9.14 9.56
N PRO A 485 21.14 9.08 8.32
CA PRO A 485 21.96 10.18 7.79
C PRO A 485 21.19 11.50 7.61
N LEU A 486 19.87 11.42 7.42
CA LEU A 486 19.05 12.62 7.27
C LEU A 486 18.88 13.35 8.61
N ASP A 487 18.69 12.61 9.69
CA ASP A 487 18.61 13.13 11.05
C ASP A 487 19.91 13.88 11.41
N THR A 488 21.06 13.25 11.21
CA THR A 488 22.37 13.90 11.38
C THR A 488 22.49 15.19 10.55
N PHE A 489 22.06 15.16 9.29
CA PHE A 489 22.09 16.34 8.42
C PHE A 489 21.21 17.48 8.96
N ILE A 490 20.03 17.16 9.48
CA ILE A 490 19.08 18.13 10.04
C ILE A 490 19.69 18.80 11.28
N ASP A 491 20.30 18.02 12.15
CA ASP A 491 20.95 18.52 13.37
C ASP A 491 22.16 19.40 13.04
N ASP A 492 23.05 18.97 12.16
CA ASP A 492 24.23 19.70 11.73
C ASP A 492 23.93 21.07 11.12
N HIS A 493 22.71 21.22 10.51
CA HIS A 493 22.29 22.46 9.87
C HIS A 493 21.33 23.30 10.73
N GLY A 494 21.10 22.92 11.99
CA GLY A 494 20.22 23.65 12.90
C GLY A 494 18.74 23.68 12.47
N LEU A 495 18.30 22.69 11.71
CA LEU A 495 16.92 22.56 11.26
C LEU A 495 16.05 21.78 12.25
N SER A 496 16.64 21.17 13.26
CA SER A 496 15.95 20.49 14.36
C SER A 496 14.99 21.44 15.05
N GLY A 497 13.80 20.93 15.42
CA GLY A 497 12.74 21.74 16.03
C GLY A 497 11.91 22.56 15.05
N THR A 498 12.26 22.57 13.75
CA THR A 498 11.44 23.19 12.71
C THR A 498 10.52 22.14 12.05
N ARG A 499 9.42 22.60 11.41
CA ARG A 499 8.47 21.72 10.70
C ARG A 499 8.89 21.38 9.28
N ILE A 500 9.90 22.09 8.76
CA ILE A 500 10.34 21.96 7.35
C ILE A 500 10.86 20.55 7.06
N PRO A 501 11.78 19.97 7.85
CA PRO A 501 12.27 18.62 7.60
C PRO A 501 11.15 17.57 7.59
N LEU A 502 10.19 17.67 8.52
CA LEU A 502 9.03 16.76 8.58
C LEU A 502 8.23 16.81 7.27
N VAL A 503 7.89 18.02 6.80
CA VAL A 503 7.15 18.18 5.53
C VAL A 503 7.93 17.58 4.37
N LEU A 504 9.23 17.90 4.25
CA LEU A 504 10.06 17.44 3.13
C LEU A 504 10.22 15.92 3.11
N VAL A 505 10.43 15.30 4.27
CA VAL A 505 10.57 13.83 4.38
C VAL A 505 9.27 13.14 4.00
N HIS A 506 8.13 13.62 4.51
CA HIS A 506 6.84 13.04 4.17
C HIS A 506 6.53 13.23 2.68
N VAL A 507 6.78 14.41 2.13
CA VAL A 507 6.59 14.66 0.69
C VAL A 507 7.45 13.71 -0.15
N ALA A 508 8.72 13.56 0.20
CA ALA A 508 9.62 12.69 -0.56
C ALA A 508 9.23 11.20 -0.46
N ALA A 509 8.76 10.74 0.71
CA ALA A 509 8.29 9.38 0.93
C ALA A 509 6.95 9.07 0.26
N GLY A 510 6.00 10.03 0.28
CA GLY A 510 4.65 9.86 -0.28
C GLY A 510 4.60 10.00 -1.81
N LEU A 511 5.49 10.82 -2.37
CA LEU A 511 5.51 11.14 -3.79
C LEU A 511 5.55 9.93 -4.74
N PRO A 512 6.37 8.87 -4.52
CA PRO A 512 6.41 7.72 -5.41
C PRO A 512 5.06 7.01 -5.53
N ILE A 513 4.39 6.76 -4.41
CA ILE A 513 3.08 6.09 -4.38
C ILE A 513 2.02 6.99 -5.02
N ALA A 514 2.03 8.28 -4.73
CA ALA A 514 1.10 9.25 -5.31
C ALA A 514 1.21 9.29 -6.84
N VAL A 515 2.44 9.34 -7.38
CA VAL A 515 2.67 9.32 -8.84
C VAL A 515 2.16 8.01 -9.46
N LEU A 516 2.39 6.87 -8.83
CA LEU A 516 1.95 5.57 -9.35
C LEU A 516 0.43 5.44 -9.39
N ILE A 517 -0.27 5.89 -8.34
CA ILE A 517 -1.75 5.89 -8.27
C ILE A 517 -2.31 6.83 -9.34
N LEU A 518 -1.83 8.08 -9.39
CA LEU A 518 -2.30 9.08 -10.35
C LEU A 518 -2.01 8.67 -11.79
N ARG A 519 -0.82 8.13 -12.08
CA ARG A 519 -0.49 7.60 -13.39
C ARG A 519 -1.46 6.51 -13.83
N GLY A 520 -1.78 5.56 -12.94
CA GLY A 520 -2.74 4.50 -13.23
C GLY A 520 -4.13 5.03 -13.59
N ALA A 521 -4.57 6.12 -12.94
CA ALA A 521 -5.86 6.74 -13.21
C ALA A 521 -5.86 7.59 -14.50
N VAL A 522 -4.73 8.20 -14.88
CA VAL A 522 -4.60 9.05 -16.07
C VAL A 522 -4.41 8.20 -17.33
N VAL A 523 -3.75 7.06 -17.25
CA VAL A 523 -3.63 6.10 -18.35
C VAL A 523 -4.99 5.47 -18.63
N ALA A 524 -5.74 6.09 -19.52
CA ALA A 524 -7.10 5.69 -19.88
C ALA A 524 -7.17 5.14 -21.31
N PRO A 525 -8.01 4.13 -21.58
CA PRO A 525 -8.23 3.60 -22.92
C PRO A 525 -8.68 4.69 -23.90
N ARG A 526 -8.33 4.54 -25.19
CA ARG A 526 -8.81 5.42 -26.27
C ARG A 526 -10.35 5.42 -26.28
N GLY A 527 -10.94 6.61 -26.47
CA GLY A 527 -12.39 6.77 -26.51
C GLY A 527 -13.07 6.79 -25.15
N SER A 528 -12.31 6.78 -24.03
CA SER A 528 -12.87 7.08 -22.70
C SER A 528 -12.98 8.58 -22.48
N PRO A 529 -13.96 9.05 -21.69
CA PRO A 529 -14.06 10.48 -21.34
C PRO A 529 -12.77 11.05 -20.73
N ALA A 530 -12.04 10.23 -19.99
CA ALA A 530 -10.74 10.58 -19.43
C ALA A 530 -9.68 10.79 -20.52
N ALA A 531 -9.61 9.94 -21.53
CA ALA A 531 -8.70 10.12 -22.66
C ALA A 531 -9.06 11.36 -23.49
N ASP A 532 -10.34 11.62 -23.69
CA ASP A 532 -10.82 12.80 -24.43
C ASP A 532 -10.54 14.10 -23.65
N ALA A 533 -10.71 14.09 -22.35
CA ALA A 533 -10.33 15.20 -21.47
C ALA A 533 -8.84 15.54 -21.55
N LEU A 534 -7.98 14.54 -21.75
CA LEU A 534 -6.52 14.74 -21.86
C LEU A 534 -6.04 15.19 -23.24
N ARG A 535 -6.81 14.94 -24.32
CA ARG A 535 -6.37 15.20 -25.70
C ARG A 535 -6.32 16.68 -26.10
N GLY A 536 -7.18 17.51 -25.57
CA GLY A 536 -7.38 18.88 -26.07
C GLY A 536 -6.51 19.93 -25.38
N MET A 537 -5.23 19.73 -25.12
CA MET A 537 -4.45 20.56 -24.21
C MET A 537 -3.68 21.69 -24.83
N ALA A 538 -4.04 22.93 -24.43
CA ALA A 538 -3.37 24.14 -24.87
C ALA A 538 -2.65 24.92 -23.75
N ALA A 539 -3.10 24.90 -22.49
CA ALA A 539 -2.56 25.73 -21.41
C ALA A 539 -2.35 24.96 -20.09
N PRO A 540 -1.35 25.32 -19.25
CA PRO A 540 -1.06 24.64 -17.98
C PRO A 540 -2.24 24.60 -17.00
N GLY A 541 -2.99 25.68 -16.86
CA GLY A 541 -4.19 25.72 -16.01
C GLY A 541 -5.31 24.79 -16.50
N THR A 542 -5.41 24.62 -17.81
CA THR A 542 -6.35 23.69 -18.45
C THR A 542 -5.91 22.23 -18.21
N ILE A 543 -4.59 21.96 -18.09
CA ILE A 543 -4.05 20.62 -17.77
C ILE A 543 -4.50 20.20 -16.38
N ALA A 544 -4.36 21.07 -15.38
CA ALA A 544 -4.78 20.79 -14.01
C ALA A 544 -6.29 20.50 -13.92
N GLY A 545 -7.12 21.31 -14.54
CA GLY A 545 -8.58 21.13 -14.58
C GLY A 545 -8.98 19.82 -15.26
N ARG A 546 -8.33 19.47 -16.38
CA ARG A 546 -8.61 18.22 -17.12
C ARG A 546 -8.08 16.98 -16.40
N LEU A 547 -6.91 17.09 -15.75
CA LEU A 547 -6.40 16.03 -14.90
C LEU A 547 -7.36 15.75 -13.75
N PHE A 548 -7.86 16.80 -13.10
CA PHE A 548 -8.85 16.66 -12.03
C PHE A 548 -10.16 16.04 -12.53
N THR A 549 -10.65 16.45 -13.68
CA THR A 549 -11.85 15.89 -14.29
C THR A 549 -11.66 14.41 -14.67
N ALA A 550 -10.49 14.05 -15.20
CA ALA A 550 -10.19 12.69 -15.64
C ALA A 550 -9.84 11.74 -14.49
N ALA A 551 -9.16 12.23 -13.48
CA ALA A 551 -8.57 11.43 -12.38
C ALA A 551 -9.00 11.94 -10.99
N GLY A 552 -10.07 12.72 -10.88
CA GLY A 552 -10.54 13.32 -9.63
C GLY A 552 -10.63 12.34 -8.46
N PRO A 553 -11.25 11.16 -8.62
CA PRO A 553 -11.26 10.16 -7.54
C PRO A 553 -9.87 9.73 -7.09
N ALA A 554 -8.91 9.60 -8.01
CA ALA A 554 -7.54 9.23 -7.67
C ALA A 554 -6.79 10.38 -6.98
N VAL A 555 -7.02 11.62 -7.40
CA VAL A 555 -6.43 12.81 -6.74
C VAL A 555 -6.92 12.92 -5.30
N VAL A 556 -8.23 12.78 -5.07
CA VAL A 556 -8.80 12.80 -3.72
C VAL A 556 -8.32 11.60 -2.90
N ALA A 557 -8.25 10.41 -3.50
CA ALA A 557 -7.73 9.22 -2.81
C ALA A 557 -6.27 9.42 -2.37
N VAL A 558 -5.41 9.94 -3.24
CA VAL A 558 -4.01 10.27 -2.90
C VAL A 558 -3.96 11.31 -1.79
N ALA A 559 -4.75 12.39 -1.90
CA ALA A 559 -4.76 13.43 -0.88
C ALA A 559 -5.19 12.91 0.50
N VAL A 560 -6.24 12.10 0.55
CA VAL A 560 -6.72 11.53 1.83
C VAL A 560 -5.73 10.51 2.38
N LEU A 561 -5.19 9.62 1.56
CA LEU A 561 -4.24 8.61 2.00
C LEU A 561 -2.94 9.25 2.51
N GLU A 562 -2.44 10.26 1.80
CA GLU A 562 -1.24 11.00 2.22
C GLU A 562 -1.48 11.74 3.54
N PHE A 563 -2.61 12.46 3.63
CA PHE A 563 -2.96 13.16 4.87
C PHE A 563 -3.05 12.19 6.05
N VAL A 564 -3.76 11.07 5.89
CA VAL A 564 -3.92 10.05 6.94
C VAL A 564 -2.58 9.41 7.29
N GLN A 565 -1.71 9.15 6.30
CA GLN A 565 -0.38 8.60 6.53
C GLN A 565 0.48 9.54 7.34
N VAL A 566 0.54 10.83 6.98
CA VAL A 566 1.34 11.83 7.69
C VAL A 566 0.77 12.11 9.09
N TRP A 567 -0.56 12.21 9.21
CA TRP A 567 -1.23 12.39 10.51
C TRP A 567 -0.94 11.24 11.47
N ASN A 568 -0.91 10.02 10.97
CA ASN A 568 -0.70 8.79 11.75
C ASN A 568 0.78 8.41 11.91
N ASP A 569 1.70 9.18 11.34
CA ASP A 569 3.11 8.85 11.41
C ASP A 569 3.66 9.05 12.83
N PHE A 570 4.53 8.12 13.21
CA PHE A 570 5.27 8.17 14.45
C PHE A 570 6.77 8.11 14.22
N VAL A 571 7.22 7.27 13.27
CA VAL A 571 8.64 6.97 13.05
C VAL A 571 9.44 8.16 12.55
N VAL A 572 8.91 8.89 11.56
CA VAL A 572 9.57 10.10 11.03
C VAL A 572 9.55 11.18 12.11
N GLY A 573 8.41 11.34 12.80
CA GLY A 573 8.30 12.25 13.93
C GLY A 573 9.33 11.97 15.01
N LEU A 574 9.51 10.70 15.39
CA LEU A 574 10.45 10.28 16.43
C LEU A 574 11.92 10.62 16.10
N LEU A 575 12.30 10.51 14.83
CA LEU A 575 13.69 10.70 14.39
C LEU A 575 14.00 12.13 13.91
N VAL A 576 13.03 12.81 13.30
CA VAL A 576 13.27 14.06 12.56
C VAL A 576 12.74 15.29 13.30
N SER A 577 11.81 15.14 14.26
CA SER A 577 11.25 16.28 14.97
C SER A 577 12.08 16.65 16.18
N GLY A 578 12.59 17.86 16.23
CA GLY A 578 13.09 18.43 17.46
C GLY A 578 11.97 18.96 18.38
N ALA A 579 12.34 19.44 19.57
CA ALA A 579 11.42 19.84 20.65
C ALA A 579 10.35 20.89 20.27
N GLY A 580 10.58 21.70 19.23
CA GLY A 580 9.64 22.74 18.78
C GLY A 580 8.58 22.30 17.79
N ALA A 581 8.73 21.11 17.20
CA ALA A 581 7.88 20.61 16.11
C ALA A 581 7.30 19.23 16.37
N SER A 582 7.27 18.77 17.63
CA SER A 582 6.82 17.43 18.00
C SER A 582 5.42 17.13 17.48
N PRO A 583 5.25 16.10 16.65
CA PRO A 583 3.94 15.63 16.26
C PRO A 583 3.21 15.08 17.48
N TRP A 584 1.89 15.05 17.40
CA TRP A 584 1.07 14.63 18.49
C TRP A 584 1.24 13.13 18.88
N SER A 585 1.61 12.26 17.92
CA SER A 585 1.97 10.87 18.20
C SER A 585 3.18 10.74 19.15
N LEU A 586 4.11 11.69 19.07
CA LEU A 586 5.28 11.74 19.95
C LEU A 586 4.92 12.22 21.38
N LEU A 587 3.97 13.15 21.49
CA LEU A 587 3.44 13.55 22.80
C LEU A 587 2.76 12.37 23.50
N LEU A 588 1.90 11.64 22.78
CA LEU A 588 1.27 10.45 23.31
C LEU A 588 2.26 9.34 23.67
N TRP A 589 3.41 9.29 23.00
CA TRP A 589 4.46 8.35 23.39
C TRP A 589 5.07 8.69 24.75
N GLY A 590 5.19 9.97 25.08
CA GLY A 590 5.55 10.42 26.43
C GLY A 590 4.61 9.84 27.47
N GLU A 591 3.30 9.94 27.25
CA GLU A 591 2.29 9.35 28.11
C GLU A 591 2.33 7.81 28.12
N ALA A 592 2.61 7.18 26.97
CA ALA A 592 2.71 5.74 26.86
C ALA A 592 3.90 5.12 27.62
N ARG A 593 4.93 5.91 27.92
CA ARG A 593 6.07 5.48 28.76
C ARG A 593 5.67 5.35 30.24
N GLN A 594 4.67 6.12 30.67
CA GLN A 594 4.07 6.07 32.01
C GLN A 594 2.73 5.33 31.99
N PHE A 595 2.64 4.27 31.19
CA PHE A 595 1.41 3.58 30.86
C PHE A 595 0.53 3.18 32.06
N GLY A 596 1.15 2.81 33.19
CA GLY A 596 0.44 2.40 34.41
C GLY A 596 -0.25 3.56 35.12
N GLU A 597 0.29 4.76 35.01
CA GLU A 597 -0.20 5.94 35.73
C GLU A 597 -1.15 6.78 34.88
N ASN A 598 -0.89 6.89 33.57
CA ASN A 598 -1.59 7.79 32.65
C ASN A 598 -2.47 7.06 31.62
N ALA A 599 -2.95 5.86 31.96
CA ALA A 599 -3.72 5.03 31.01
C ALA A 599 -4.98 5.73 30.48
N ALA A 600 -5.69 6.48 31.34
CA ALA A 600 -6.90 7.20 30.96
C ALA A 600 -6.60 8.34 29.97
N GLN A 601 -5.58 9.15 30.24
CA GLN A 601 -5.13 10.25 29.37
C GLN A 601 -4.63 9.71 28.03
N LEU A 602 -3.81 8.65 28.08
CA LEU A 602 -3.32 7.97 26.87
C LEU A 602 -4.47 7.42 26.00
N ALA A 603 -5.48 6.82 26.63
CA ALA A 603 -6.66 6.30 25.92
C ALA A 603 -7.52 7.44 25.34
N ALA A 604 -7.77 8.52 26.11
CA ALA A 604 -8.49 9.69 25.66
C ALA A 604 -7.78 10.38 24.49
N GLY A 605 -6.48 10.60 24.62
CA GLY A 605 -5.64 11.15 23.58
C GLY A 605 -5.64 10.28 22.31
N SER A 606 -5.53 8.97 22.44
CA SER A 606 -5.60 8.02 21.33
C SER A 606 -6.93 8.11 20.59
N LEU A 607 -8.05 8.24 21.29
CA LEU A 607 -9.38 8.41 20.68
C LEU A 607 -9.49 9.76 19.95
N ILE A 608 -9.04 10.85 20.56
CA ILE A 608 -9.04 12.18 19.93
C ILE A 608 -8.28 12.14 18.62
N SER A 609 -7.12 11.46 18.56
CA SER A 609 -6.32 11.35 17.34
C SER A 609 -7.02 10.62 16.22
N ALA A 610 -7.73 9.60 16.58
CA ALA A 610 -8.39 8.75 15.59
C ALA A 610 -9.58 9.45 14.90
N VAL A 611 -10.17 10.47 15.54
CA VAL A 611 -11.41 11.11 15.03
C VAL A 611 -11.23 11.64 13.60
N LEU A 612 -10.23 12.47 13.38
CA LEU A 612 -10.06 13.15 12.08
C LEU A 612 -9.73 12.16 10.95
N PRO A 613 -8.72 11.29 11.04
CA PRO A 613 -8.40 10.37 9.96
C PRO A 613 -9.51 9.34 9.72
N VAL A 614 -10.16 8.84 10.75
CA VAL A 614 -11.32 7.94 10.60
C VAL A 614 -12.47 8.64 9.89
N ALA A 615 -12.81 9.87 10.29
CA ALA A 615 -13.86 10.65 9.64
C ALA A 615 -13.54 10.88 8.15
N LEU A 616 -12.30 11.25 7.81
CA LEU A 616 -11.84 11.42 6.43
C LEU A 616 -11.95 10.12 5.62
N VAL A 617 -11.47 9.01 6.18
CA VAL A 617 -11.55 7.70 5.51
C VAL A 617 -13.01 7.32 5.28
N LEU A 618 -13.88 7.38 6.28
CA LEU A 618 -15.29 7.00 6.15
C LEU A 618 -16.04 7.90 5.15
N ALA A 619 -15.82 9.22 5.19
CA ALA A 619 -16.47 10.17 4.29
C ALA A 619 -16.06 9.98 2.83
N THR A 620 -14.81 9.60 2.60
CA THR A 620 -14.25 9.50 1.25
C THR A 620 -14.19 8.08 0.70
N TRP A 621 -14.31 7.06 1.55
CA TRP A 621 -14.09 5.65 1.23
C TRP A 621 -14.81 5.19 -0.04
N ARG A 622 -16.13 5.28 -0.04
CA ARG A 622 -16.98 4.73 -1.10
C ARG A 622 -16.90 5.54 -2.39
N ARG A 623 -16.84 6.87 -2.27
CA ARG A 623 -16.94 7.79 -3.41
C ARG A 623 -15.60 8.06 -4.07
N TRP A 624 -14.49 8.03 -3.31
CA TRP A 624 -13.20 8.51 -3.76
C TRP A 624 -12.08 7.49 -3.60
N ILE A 625 -11.89 6.91 -2.41
CA ILE A 625 -10.74 6.01 -2.14
C ILE A 625 -10.83 4.75 -2.99
N ILE A 626 -11.95 4.01 -2.91
CA ILE A 626 -12.10 2.77 -3.69
C ILE A 626 -11.98 3.03 -5.20
N PRO A 627 -12.75 3.96 -5.82
CA PRO A 627 -12.62 4.22 -7.25
C PRO A 627 -11.24 4.75 -7.65
N GLY A 628 -10.59 5.54 -6.80
CA GLY A 628 -9.25 6.05 -7.03
C GLY A 628 -8.18 4.97 -7.06
N LEU A 629 -8.18 4.08 -6.08
CA LEU A 629 -7.24 2.97 -5.99
C LEU A 629 -7.50 1.89 -7.05
N THR A 630 -8.76 1.56 -7.30
CA THR A 630 -9.12 0.50 -8.26
C THR A 630 -9.11 0.99 -9.71
N GLY A 631 -9.28 2.28 -9.94
CA GLY A 631 -9.32 2.89 -11.26
C GLY A 631 -8.07 2.65 -12.10
N GLY A 632 -6.89 2.54 -11.48
CA GLY A 632 -5.63 2.23 -12.15
C GLY A 632 -5.35 0.73 -12.30
N VAL A 633 -5.96 -0.12 -11.48
CA VAL A 633 -5.69 -1.57 -11.41
C VAL A 633 -6.73 -2.38 -12.18
N LEU A 634 -7.98 -1.88 -12.22
CA LEU A 634 -9.14 -2.57 -12.84
C LEU A 634 -9.45 -2.08 -14.26
N ARG A 635 -8.75 -1.06 -14.74
CA ARG A 635 -8.88 -0.55 -16.12
C ARG A 635 -8.04 -1.30 -17.13
#